data_c87b67387a210129aff318102635d75c
#
_entry.id   c87b67387a210129aff318102635d75c
#
_cell.length_a   1.000
_cell.length_b   1.000
_cell.length_c   1.000
_cell.angle_alpha   90.00
_cell.angle_beta   90.00
_cell.angle_gamma   90.00
#
_symmetry.space_group_name_H-M   'P 1'
#
loop_
_entity.id
_entity.type
_entity.pdbx_description
1 polymer ?
#
loop_
_entity_poly.entity_id
_entity_poly.type
_entity_poly.pdbx_seq_one_letter_code
_entity_poly.pdbx_strand_id
1 'polypeptide(L)'
;MHSHLNVRPLMTGWSLFALTAVLVLAACGTHEPKPGTVRDEAMLASRTAASFPAADEDYFHDMDGGLPLTREQIQGRNMWLVWTGGDDRLWDVLSVDSLGSLDFLKTVSSHPTLPYSRDTRWNYLGLVNEPCFKKATGPDPNRYGLWLDVRDPACPPDPFANGDKYKGVQVGARGKTVAIGSYYGEPTGIVGLRLFTNPAFNAEASKKWDSERYYRDPSYYQSRDLVKPYRVGMTCAFCHVGPNPVKPPTDPENPQWSNLSSNVGAQFFWWDRVFDWKGATNQGSFAYQSLHTSLPGTLDTSLVSTDNINNPRTMNAVYYLGPRMGEAKRWGKETIAGGGLDNRQFNEFVPPTDPLAQFFAPPSTTWTPRVLKDGSDSVGALGALNRVYLNIGLFSEEWLLHFRPLIGGKAISPIRIADARKNSVYWQATELQTPNMARFFLASTDPHYLKDAPGGATYATEDADSLRRGKTVFAERCARCHSSKAPALPAGLDLENCNGKDYLGCWTRYWAWTKTDAFKEPMRQIVAADDFLKDNYLSTELRVPSTLMQTNICSPLATNAIAGNIWDNFSSQSYKDLPSVGTVKLRNPLTGAEYDYTMPAGGRGYTRPASLISLWSTAPFLQNNSVGPVKFNPSPSVEARMAVFQESIEQMLWPERRQTDDLFTRLNITGAGVGWIQRTTADSYIKVPEGYVPDELRGLLSTGERLFPIFFRNGEVEIGPIPQNTPVSLLTSIDILGADLPSAERHQHVEKLKALLEQITRELKRKNDVFSSQEVMRSMLAVSKCPDYVINKGHYFGTSLLTEEPGLTDAEKRDLIGFLKTM
;
A
#
# COMPACT_ATOMS: atom_id res chain seq x y z
N MET A 1 2.60 54.83 -45.69
CA MET A 1 3.04 53.50 -46.00
C MET A 1 3.09 52.70 -44.70
N HIS A 2 2.03 51.91 -44.48
CA HIS A 2 1.84 51.12 -43.26
C HIS A 2 2.47 49.74 -43.45
N SER A 3 3.37 49.35 -42.56
CA SER A 3 3.82 47.97 -42.44
C SER A 3 3.12 47.35 -41.25
N HIS A 4 2.15 46.49 -41.53
CA HIS A 4 1.52 45.58 -40.54
C HIS A 4 2.49 44.49 -40.18
N LEU A 5 3.01 44.48 -38.97
CA LEU A 5 3.68 43.34 -38.36
C LEU A 5 2.63 42.38 -37.83
N ASN A 6 2.47 41.23 -38.50
CA ASN A 6 1.63 40.14 -38.13
C ASN A 6 2.22 39.41 -36.89
N VAL A 7 1.64 39.63 -35.71
CA VAL A 7 1.99 38.99 -34.42
C VAL A 7 1.09 37.79 -34.14
N ARG A 8 0.84 36.92 -35.11
CA ARG A 8 -0.10 35.80 -34.93
C ARG A 8 0.48 34.36 -34.90
N PRO A 9 1.77 34.04 -35.04
CA PRO A 9 2.18 32.63 -34.82
C PRO A 9 2.88 32.35 -33.47
N LEU A 10 3.10 33.34 -32.60
CA LEU A 10 3.84 33.09 -31.34
C LEU A 10 2.97 32.57 -30.15
N MET A 11 1.66 32.78 -30.18
CA MET A 11 0.80 32.34 -29.04
C MET A 11 0.42 30.85 -29.04
N THR A 12 0.43 30.18 -30.18
CA THR A 12 0.12 28.74 -30.27
C THR A 12 1.31 27.85 -29.90
N GLY A 13 2.54 28.37 -29.95
CA GLY A 13 3.72 27.62 -29.49
C GLY A 13 3.85 27.50 -27.96
N TRP A 14 3.32 28.50 -27.26
CA TRP A 14 3.52 28.62 -25.82
C TRP A 14 2.58 27.74 -24.95
N SER A 15 1.34 27.50 -25.43
CA SER A 15 0.44 26.52 -24.79
C SER A 15 0.92 25.07 -24.97
N LEU A 16 1.52 24.79 -26.14
CA LEU A 16 2.25 23.53 -26.38
C LEU A 16 3.44 23.41 -25.41
N PHE A 17 4.01 24.52 -25.03
CA PHE A 17 5.24 24.59 -24.27
C PHE A 17 5.07 24.31 -22.77
N ALA A 18 4.02 24.82 -22.13
CA ALA A 18 3.70 24.50 -20.74
C ALA A 18 3.26 23.03 -20.58
N LEU A 19 2.52 22.50 -21.56
CA LEU A 19 2.17 21.10 -21.62
C LEU A 19 3.36 20.22 -21.99
N THR A 20 4.22 20.71 -22.89
CA THR A 20 5.49 20.04 -23.23
C THR A 20 6.43 20.06 -22.03
N ALA A 21 6.42 21.08 -21.17
CA ALA A 21 7.18 21.07 -19.92
C ALA A 21 6.68 19.98 -18.96
N VAL A 22 5.36 19.79 -18.81
CA VAL A 22 4.77 18.71 -18.02
C VAL A 22 4.90 17.35 -18.74
N LEU A 23 4.82 17.29 -20.08
CA LEU A 23 4.99 16.08 -20.88
C LEU A 23 6.47 15.77 -21.22
N VAL A 24 7.35 16.77 -21.26
CA VAL A 24 8.80 16.60 -21.47
C VAL A 24 9.50 16.28 -20.16
N LEU A 25 8.97 16.61 -19.01
CA LEU A 25 9.32 15.97 -17.75
C LEU A 25 9.07 14.45 -17.83
N ALA A 26 8.17 14.03 -18.72
CA ALA A 26 7.91 12.61 -19.04
C ALA A 26 8.78 12.02 -20.17
N ALA A 27 9.48 12.81 -20.99
CA ALA A 27 10.06 12.35 -22.27
C ALA A 27 11.54 12.59 -22.50
N CYS A 28 12.27 13.27 -21.60
CA CYS A 28 13.70 13.53 -21.81
C CYS A 28 14.56 12.35 -21.38
N GLY A 29 14.80 11.45 -22.31
CA GLY A 29 15.73 10.34 -22.21
C GLY A 29 17.13 10.73 -22.65
N THR A 30 18.05 10.91 -21.73
CA THR A 30 19.42 10.36 -21.91
C THR A 30 19.27 8.88 -22.29
N HIS A 31 20.23 8.25 -22.94
CA HIS A 31 20.20 6.82 -23.35
C HIS A 31 19.79 5.88 -22.21
N GLU A 32 18.53 5.92 -21.83
CA GLU A 32 17.98 5.02 -20.82
C GLU A 32 17.88 3.61 -21.43
N PRO A 33 18.27 2.59 -20.66
CA PRO A 33 18.12 1.20 -21.09
C PRO A 33 16.66 0.92 -21.46
N LYS A 34 16.45 0.06 -22.42
CA LYS A 34 15.09 -0.39 -22.76
C LYS A 34 14.53 -1.26 -21.64
N PRO A 35 13.23 -1.14 -21.28
CA PRO A 35 12.57 -2.07 -20.39
C PRO A 35 12.85 -3.54 -20.78
N GLY A 36 13.07 -4.41 -19.78
CA GLY A 36 13.39 -5.81 -20.00
C GLY A 36 14.84 -6.11 -20.39
N THR A 37 15.73 -5.10 -20.35
CA THR A 37 17.15 -5.30 -20.68
C THR A 37 18.13 -5.00 -19.54
N VAL A 38 17.64 -4.44 -18.43
CA VAL A 38 18.48 -4.01 -17.31
C VAL A 38 18.76 -5.18 -16.39
N ARG A 39 20.02 -5.36 -16.02
CA ARG A 39 20.49 -6.42 -15.12
C ARG A 39 20.67 -5.88 -13.70
N ASP A 40 20.28 -6.67 -12.71
CA ASP A 40 20.53 -6.31 -11.31
C ASP A 40 22.01 -6.38 -10.92
N GLU A 41 22.35 -5.80 -9.77
CA GLU A 41 23.74 -5.77 -9.26
C GLU A 41 24.30 -7.17 -9.03
N ALA A 42 23.48 -8.14 -8.62
CA ALA A 42 23.91 -9.52 -8.42
C ALA A 42 24.29 -10.20 -9.73
N MET A 43 23.52 -9.98 -10.79
CA MET A 43 23.85 -10.50 -12.12
C MET A 43 25.09 -9.82 -12.70
N LEU A 44 25.24 -8.50 -12.53
CA LEU A 44 26.44 -7.78 -12.95
C LEU A 44 27.69 -8.26 -12.21
N ALA A 45 27.55 -8.73 -10.97
CA ALA A 45 28.61 -9.36 -10.19
C ALA A 45 28.81 -10.85 -10.50
N SER A 46 28.15 -11.38 -11.54
CA SER A 46 28.21 -12.79 -11.94
C SER A 46 27.78 -13.78 -10.84
N ARG A 47 26.85 -13.36 -9.98
CA ARG A 47 26.23 -14.22 -8.96
C ARG A 47 25.15 -15.11 -9.59
N THR A 48 24.77 -16.15 -8.88
CA THR A 48 23.64 -17.01 -9.23
C THR A 48 22.67 -17.13 -8.06
N ALA A 49 21.43 -17.55 -8.30
CA ALA A 49 20.44 -17.74 -7.23
C ALA A 49 20.95 -18.69 -6.12
N ALA A 50 21.71 -19.71 -6.46
CA ALA A 50 22.32 -20.64 -5.51
C ALA A 50 23.36 -19.97 -4.58
N SER A 51 23.86 -18.80 -4.94
CA SER A 51 24.78 -18.03 -4.09
C SER A 51 24.08 -17.19 -3.00
N PHE A 52 22.77 -17.30 -2.91
CA PHE A 52 21.90 -16.67 -1.90
C PHE A 52 21.09 -17.75 -1.17
N PRO A 53 21.71 -18.68 -0.43
CA PRO A 53 20.99 -19.70 0.30
C PRO A 53 20.07 -19.05 1.36
N ALA A 54 18.88 -19.63 1.52
CA ALA A 54 17.94 -19.20 2.56
C ALA A 54 18.54 -19.44 3.96
N ALA A 55 18.47 -18.44 4.82
CA ALA A 55 18.95 -18.54 6.20
C ALA A 55 18.02 -19.41 7.04
N ASP A 56 18.59 -20.33 7.83
CA ASP A 56 17.86 -21.29 8.67
C ASP A 56 18.14 -21.17 10.17
N GLU A 57 18.75 -20.07 10.60
CA GLU A 57 18.91 -19.75 12.03
C GLU A 57 17.57 -19.39 12.65
N ASP A 58 17.23 -20.05 13.75
CA ASP A 58 16.01 -19.80 14.51
C ASP A 58 16.17 -18.62 15.49
N TYR A 59 16.61 -17.46 14.96
CA TYR A 59 16.92 -16.29 15.77
C TYR A 59 15.65 -15.62 16.34
N PHE A 60 14.55 -15.68 15.62
CA PHE A 60 13.28 -15.07 16.00
C PHE A 60 12.30 -16.03 16.68
N HIS A 61 12.81 -17.07 17.35
CA HIS A 61 11.99 -18.16 17.93
C HIS A 61 10.95 -17.67 18.94
N ASP A 62 11.17 -16.54 19.60
CA ASP A 62 10.23 -15.97 20.57
C ASP A 62 9.04 -15.23 19.95
N MET A 63 9.12 -14.87 18.67
CA MET A 63 8.02 -14.19 17.98
C MET A 63 6.80 -15.09 17.79
N ASP A 64 5.64 -14.49 17.53
CA ASP A 64 4.38 -15.19 17.24
C ASP A 64 3.98 -16.19 18.33
N GLY A 65 4.30 -15.89 19.60
CA GLY A 65 3.99 -16.76 20.73
C GLY A 65 4.97 -17.95 20.91
N GLY A 66 6.09 -17.98 20.20
CA GLY A 66 7.08 -19.04 20.29
C GLY A 66 6.66 -20.31 19.53
N LEU A 67 6.12 -20.15 18.33
CA LEU A 67 5.65 -21.26 17.49
C LEU A 67 6.81 -22.24 17.16
N PRO A 68 6.58 -23.55 17.36
CA PRO A 68 7.54 -24.55 16.89
C PRO A 68 7.48 -24.64 15.35
N LEU A 69 8.58 -24.26 14.68
CA LEU A 69 8.67 -24.21 13.23
C LEU A 69 9.60 -25.28 12.68
N THR A 70 9.27 -25.84 11.52
CA THR A 70 10.21 -26.67 10.75
C THR A 70 11.31 -25.80 10.14
N ARG A 71 12.38 -26.44 9.65
CA ARG A 71 13.47 -25.73 8.99
C ARG A 71 13.00 -24.86 7.82
N GLU A 72 12.10 -25.37 6.98
CA GLU A 72 11.53 -24.65 5.84
C GLU A 72 10.67 -23.45 6.29
N GLN A 73 9.94 -23.61 7.39
CA GLN A 73 9.15 -22.52 7.98
C GLN A 73 10.04 -21.44 8.60
N ILE A 74 11.17 -21.84 9.23
CA ILE A 74 12.19 -20.90 9.73
C ILE A 74 12.80 -20.12 8.57
N GLN A 75 13.18 -20.79 7.47
CA GLN A 75 13.66 -20.13 6.27
C GLN A 75 12.64 -19.16 5.69
N GLY A 76 11.36 -19.54 5.70
CA GLY A 76 10.26 -18.68 5.28
C GLY A 76 10.07 -17.45 6.17
N ARG A 77 10.16 -17.61 7.51
CA ARG A 77 10.15 -16.51 8.48
C ARG A 77 11.33 -15.56 8.27
N ASN A 78 12.53 -16.12 8.09
CA ASN A 78 13.73 -15.32 7.86
C ASN A 78 13.64 -14.55 6.53
N MET A 79 13.11 -15.16 5.47
CA MET A 79 12.82 -14.46 4.23
C MET A 79 11.87 -13.26 4.47
N TRP A 80 10.82 -13.44 5.25
CA TRP A 80 9.87 -12.38 5.59
C TRP A 80 10.49 -11.24 6.39
N LEU A 81 11.37 -11.57 7.35
CA LEU A 81 11.93 -10.62 8.32
C LEU A 81 13.20 -9.91 7.86
N VAL A 82 14.07 -10.58 7.07
CA VAL A 82 15.43 -10.05 6.78
C VAL A 82 15.84 -10.05 5.31
N TRP A 83 15.05 -10.64 4.38
CA TRP A 83 15.37 -10.64 2.96
C TRP A 83 14.86 -9.37 2.27
N THR A 84 15.77 -8.56 1.72
CA THR A 84 15.44 -7.35 0.96
C THR A 84 15.49 -7.58 -0.55
N GLY A 85 16.19 -8.61 -1.01
CA GLY A 85 16.32 -8.89 -2.44
C GLY A 85 17.07 -7.81 -3.23
N GLY A 86 17.89 -6.96 -2.57
CA GLY A 86 18.67 -5.92 -3.22
C GLY A 86 17.89 -4.62 -3.47
N ASP A 87 16.76 -4.40 -2.80
CA ASP A 87 15.93 -3.20 -2.96
C ASP A 87 16.53 -1.93 -2.32
N ASP A 88 17.63 -2.06 -1.57
CA ASP A 88 18.39 -0.93 -1.01
C ASP A 88 18.76 0.12 -2.07
N ARG A 89 18.97 -0.30 -3.32
CA ARG A 89 19.22 0.59 -4.44
C ARG A 89 18.01 1.45 -4.80
N LEU A 90 16.80 0.88 -4.82
CA LEU A 90 15.56 1.65 -5.09
C LEU A 90 15.38 2.74 -4.05
N TRP A 91 15.48 2.38 -2.77
CA TRP A 91 15.27 3.32 -1.67
C TRP A 91 16.34 4.42 -1.61
N ASP A 92 17.58 4.12 -2.00
CA ASP A 92 18.64 5.13 -2.13
C ASP A 92 18.34 6.14 -3.25
N VAL A 93 17.91 5.67 -4.43
CA VAL A 93 17.51 6.54 -5.55
C VAL A 93 16.26 7.36 -5.20
N LEU A 94 15.25 6.75 -4.59
CA LEU A 94 14.05 7.48 -4.15
C LEU A 94 14.38 8.56 -3.09
N SER A 95 15.40 8.34 -2.27
CA SER A 95 15.90 9.36 -1.34
C SER A 95 16.42 10.61 -2.08
N VAL A 96 17.10 10.41 -3.19
CA VAL A 96 17.57 11.51 -4.04
C VAL A 96 16.40 12.16 -4.79
N ASP A 97 15.55 11.36 -5.43
CA ASP A 97 14.42 11.85 -6.23
C ASP A 97 13.33 12.55 -5.39
N SER A 98 13.22 12.23 -4.08
CA SER A 98 12.35 12.92 -3.13
C SER A 98 12.96 14.20 -2.53
N LEU A 99 14.09 14.67 -3.06
CA LEU A 99 14.81 15.83 -2.51
C LEU A 99 15.21 15.62 -1.04
N GLY A 100 15.52 14.37 -0.68
CA GLY A 100 15.89 13.96 0.67
C GLY A 100 14.73 13.95 1.68
N SER A 101 13.48 14.04 1.24
CA SER A 101 12.30 13.90 2.13
C SER A 101 12.14 12.47 2.61
N LEU A 102 12.19 11.51 1.71
CA LEU A 102 12.30 10.09 2.02
C LEU A 102 13.77 9.74 2.18
N ASP A 103 14.21 9.44 3.39
CA ASP A 103 15.60 9.02 3.63
C ASP A 103 15.67 8.01 4.78
N PHE A 104 15.67 6.72 4.44
CA PHE A 104 15.73 5.66 5.44
C PHE A 104 17.03 5.68 6.26
N LEU A 105 18.13 6.22 5.75
CA LEU A 105 19.35 6.35 6.54
C LEU A 105 19.18 7.39 7.67
N LYS A 106 18.35 8.42 7.47
CA LYS A 106 17.89 9.30 8.54
C LYS A 106 16.86 8.61 9.44
N THR A 107 15.93 7.84 8.88
CA THR A 107 14.92 7.12 9.66
C THR A 107 15.54 6.18 10.70
N VAL A 108 16.65 5.51 10.37
CA VAL A 108 17.38 4.63 11.31
C VAL A 108 18.33 5.37 12.24
N SER A 109 18.47 6.68 12.09
CA SER A 109 19.36 7.51 12.92
C SER A 109 18.65 8.07 14.17
N SER A 110 19.42 8.40 15.19
CA SER A 110 18.99 9.10 16.42
C SER A 110 19.70 10.45 16.61
N HIS A 111 19.96 11.17 15.48
CA HIS A 111 20.62 12.48 15.52
C HIS A 111 19.73 13.53 16.20
N PRO A 112 20.27 14.45 17.04
CA PRO A 112 19.48 15.42 17.81
C PRO A 112 18.65 16.41 17.00
N THR A 113 18.93 16.58 15.71
CA THR A 113 18.13 17.46 14.82
C THR A 113 16.91 16.77 14.20
N LEU A 114 16.82 15.45 14.33
CA LEU A 114 15.65 14.70 13.86
C LEU A 114 14.50 14.86 14.87
N PRO A 115 13.24 14.91 14.43
CA PRO A 115 12.09 15.02 15.34
C PRO A 115 11.83 13.74 16.15
N TYR A 116 12.61 12.70 15.94
CA TYR A 116 12.52 11.39 16.59
C TYR A 116 13.93 10.87 16.94
N SER A 117 13.94 9.90 17.80
CA SER A 117 15.09 9.04 18.13
C SER A 117 14.57 7.67 18.52
N ARG A 118 15.45 6.70 18.84
CA ARG A 118 15.02 5.38 19.31
C ARG A 118 13.98 5.46 20.45
N ASP A 119 14.13 6.40 21.38
CA ASP A 119 13.25 6.51 22.56
C ASP A 119 11.86 7.10 22.25
N THR A 120 11.62 7.58 21.03
CA THR A 120 10.38 8.22 20.60
C THR A 120 9.90 7.72 19.23
N ARG A 121 10.59 6.76 18.64
CA ARG A 121 10.37 6.31 17.29
C ARG A 121 8.99 5.65 17.10
N TRP A 122 8.60 4.80 18.03
CA TRP A 122 7.26 4.24 18.03
C TRP A 122 6.18 5.33 18.11
N ASN A 123 6.27 6.19 19.11
CA ASN A 123 5.27 7.25 19.31
C ASN A 123 5.19 8.24 18.15
N TYR A 124 6.33 8.53 17.50
CA TYR A 124 6.37 9.52 16.43
C TYR A 124 6.14 8.91 15.04
N LEU A 125 6.78 7.80 14.72
CA LEU A 125 6.74 7.16 13.39
C LEU A 125 5.80 5.95 13.33
N GLY A 126 5.48 5.34 14.47
CA GLY A 126 4.76 4.06 14.53
C GLY A 126 5.60 2.86 14.05
N LEU A 127 6.93 3.02 14.05
CA LEU A 127 7.86 1.97 13.65
C LEU A 127 8.29 1.13 14.84
N VAL A 128 8.38 -0.18 14.62
CA VAL A 128 8.79 -1.14 15.65
C VAL A 128 10.31 -1.08 15.83
N ASN A 129 10.75 -0.69 17.03
CA ASN A 129 12.15 -0.80 17.43
C ASN A 129 12.57 -2.26 17.52
N GLU A 130 13.74 -2.57 16.95
CA GLU A 130 14.33 -3.92 17.07
C GLU A 130 14.83 -4.12 18.51
N PRO A 131 14.51 -5.24 19.16
CA PRO A 131 15.08 -5.60 20.45
C PRO A 131 16.61 -5.61 20.43
N CYS A 132 17.22 -5.47 21.60
CA CYS A 132 18.67 -5.51 21.75
C CYS A 132 19.45 -4.32 21.15
N PHE A 133 18.84 -3.16 21.04
CA PHE A 133 19.52 -1.93 20.65
C PHE A 133 19.39 -0.83 21.72
N LYS A 134 20.35 0.07 21.72
CA LYS A 134 20.40 1.29 22.52
C LYS A 134 20.52 2.49 21.60
N LYS A 135 19.94 3.61 22.02
CA LYS A 135 20.02 4.88 21.29
C LYS A 135 21.48 5.32 21.13
N ALA A 136 21.83 5.81 19.93
CA ALA A 136 23.10 6.49 19.71
C ALA A 136 23.22 7.73 20.61
N THR A 137 24.38 7.88 21.28
CA THR A 137 24.70 9.02 22.16
C THR A 137 25.65 10.03 21.51
N GLY A 138 26.15 9.72 20.31
CA GLY A 138 27.08 10.54 19.54
C GLY A 138 27.30 9.99 18.14
N PRO A 139 28.07 10.74 17.31
CA PRO A 139 28.47 10.26 16.00
C PRO A 139 29.45 9.08 16.14
N ASP A 140 29.24 8.02 15.34
CA ASP A 140 30.13 6.86 15.31
C ASP A 140 31.23 7.05 14.26
N PRO A 141 32.52 7.19 14.66
CA PRO A 141 33.63 7.33 13.73
C PRO A 141 33.78 6.12 12.78
N ASN A 142 33.41 4.92 13.24
CA ASN A 142 33.48 3.69 12.45
C ASN A 142 32.31 3.59 11.45
N ARG A 143 31.31 4.43 11.60
CA ARG A 143 30.13 4.55 10.74
C ARG A 143 30.06 5.91 10.05
N TYR A 144 31.22 6.48 9.71
CA TYR A 144 31.35 7.75 8.99
C TYR A 144 30.64 8.93 9.66
N GLY A 145 30.61 8.97 10.99
CA GLY A 145 29.99 10.01 11.78
C GLY A 145 28.46 9.96 11.86
N LEU A 146 27.84 8.88 11.41
CA LEU A 146 26.39 8.67 11.52
C LEU A 146 25.97 8.37 12.97
N TRP A 147 24.75 8.74 13.33
CA TRP A 147 24.12 8.51 14.63
C TRP A 147 23.20 7.28 14.60
N LEU A 148 23.80 6.12 14.28
CA LEU A 148 23.07 4.86 14.21
C LEU A 148 22.94 4.23 15.60
N ASP A 149 21.77 3.67 15.90
CA ASP A 149 21.56 2.96 17.16
C ASP A 149 22.56 1.81 17.32
N VAL A 150 22.96 1.57 18.55
CA VAL A 150 24.04 0.63 18.88
C VAL A 150 23.47 -0.66 19.43
N ARG A 151 23.88 -1.79 18.85
CA ARG A 151 23.49 -3.09 19.37
C ARG A 151 24.07 -3.31 20.77
N ASP A 152 23.25 -3.82 21.69
CA ASP A 152 23.69 -4.19 23.03
C ASP A 152 24.64 -5.40 22.95
N PRO A 153 25.88 -5.26 23.40
CA PRO A 153 26.84 -6.37 23.37
C PRO A 153 26.47 -7.56 24.26
N ALA A 154 25.54 -7.36 25.20
CA ALA A 154 24.99 -8.45 26.02
C ALA A 154 24.03 -9.39 25.25
N CYS A 155 23.53 -8.93 24.09
CA CYS A 155 22.64 -9.75 23.25
C CYS A 155 23.41 -10.62 22.27
N PRO A 156 22.83 -11.76 21.85
CA PRO A 156 23.41 -12.60 20.79
C PRO A 156 23.63 -11.78 19.51
N PRO A 157 24.72 -12.03 18.77
CA PRO A 157 24.94 -11.37 17.50
C PRO A 157 23.82 -11.71 16.51
N ASP A 158 23.51 -10.77 15.61
CA ASP A 158 22.59 -11.04 14.50
C ASP A 158 23.29 -12.03 13.53
N PRO A 159 22.76 -13.26 13.35
CA PRO A 159 23.40 -14.25 12.53
C PRO A 159 23.35 -13.89 11.03
N PHE A 160 22.40 -13.08 10.62
CA PHE A 160 22.21 -12.66 9.24
C PHE A 160 23.22 -11.58 8.81
N ALA A 161 23.83 -10.87 9.74
CA ALA A 161 24.89 -9.89 9.46
C ALA A 161 26.26 -10.52 9.14
N ASN A 162 26.37 -11.85 9.24
CA ASN A 162 27.62 -12.57 9.01
C ASN A 162 28.00 -12.57 7.51
N GLY A 163 28.93 -11.67 7.14
CA GLY A 163 29.39 -11.52 5.76
C GLY A 163 30.23 -12.70 5.24
N ASP A 164 30.79 -13.55 6.10
CA ASP A 164 31.52 -14.77 5.67
C ASP A 164 30.53 -15.86 5.26
N LYS A 165 29.45 -16.05 6.02
CA LYS A 165 28.37 -17.01 5.69
C LYS A 165 27.49 -16.51 4.55
N TYR A 166 27.09 -15.24 4.61
CA TYR A 166 26.13 -14.62 3.70
C TYR A 166 26.76 -13.50 2.87
N LYS A 167 27.84 -13.83 2.18
CA LYS A 167 28.68 -12.86 1.46
C LYS A 167 27.88 -11.97 0.52
N GLY A 168 27.94 -10.66 0.75
CA GLY A 168 27.26 -9.63 -0.02
C GLY A 168 27.77 -9.52 -1.45
N VAL A 169 27.10 -8.68 -2.24
CA VAL A 169 27.40 -8.48 -3.66
C VAL A 169 28.45 -7.38 -3.80
N GLN A 170 29.51 -7.69 -4.55
CA GLN A 170 30.57 -6.73 -4.86
C GLN A 170 30.32 -6.13 -6.24
N VAL A 171 29.97 -4.85 -6.29
CA VAL A 171 29.78 -4.10 -7.55
C VAL A 171 30.49 -2.74 -7.45
N GLY A 172 31.12 -2.32 -8.53
CA GLY A 172 31.77 -1.02 -8.62
C GLY A 172 32.88 -0.82 -7.57
N ALA A 173 32.76 0.25 -6.79
CA ALA A 173 33.74 0.63 -5.76
C ALA A 173 33.60 -0.13 -4.43
N ARG A 174 32.55 -0.91 -4.24
CA ARG A 174 32.31 -1.68 -3.01
C ARG A 174 33.53 -2.53 -2.64
N GLY A 175 33.87 -2.55 -1.36
CA GLY A 175 35.05 -3.24 -0.82
C GLY A 175 36.37 -2.45 -0.92
N LYS A 176 36.36 -1.24 -1.52
CA LYS A 176 37.53 -0.34 -1.54
C LYS A 176 37.54 0.66 -0.39
N THR A 177 36.36 1.25 -0.10
CA THR A 177 36.19 2.26 0.96
C THR A 177 35.29 1.72 2.07
N VAL A 178 34.24 1.01 1.72
CA VAL A 178 33.29 0.37 2.64
C VAL A 178 33.39 -1.13 2.46
N ALA A 179 33.55 -1.89 3.54
CA ALA A 179 33.66 -3.35 3.50
C ALA A 179 32.36 -3.96 2.92
N ILE A 180 32.51 -5.06 2.19
CA ILE A 180 31.38 -5.86 1.74
C ILE A 180 30.83 -6.61 2.95
N GLY A 181 29.56 -6.33 3.33
CA GLY A 181 28.87 -7.04 4.41
C GLY A 181 28.13 -8.29 3.93
N SER A 182 27.09 -8.64 4.65
CA SER A 182 26.14 -9.71 4.29
C SER A 182 25.17 -9.24 3.20
N TYR A 183 24.65 -10.16 2.39
CA TYR A 183 23.53 -9.86 1.49
C TYR A 183 22.18 -9.73 2.21
N TYR A 184 22.11 -10.08 3.50
CA TYR A 184 21.00 -9.71 4.37
C TYR A 184 21.19 -8.33 5.00
N GLY A 185 22.34 -7.69 4.82
CA GLY A 185 22.70 -6.43 5.47
C GLY A 185 22.91 -6.56 6.98
N GLU A 186 23.13 -5.44 7.63
CA GLU A 186 23.26 -5.33 9.08
C GLU A 186 21.94 -4.84 9.70
N PRO A 187 21.60 -5.22 10.94
CA PRO A 187 20.44 -4.71 11.64
C PRO A 187 20.61 -3.22 11.95
N THR A 188 19.50 -2.48 11.90
CA THR A 188 19.50 -1.00 12.06
C THR A 188 18.92 -0.53 13.39
N GLY A 189 18.35 -1.43 14.19
CA GLY A 189 17.54 -1.08 15.35
C GLY A 189 16.07 -0.78 15.02
N ILE A 190 15.66 -0.90 13.76
CA ILE A 190 14.25 -0.90 13.31
C ILE A 190 13.95 -2.22 12.63
N VAL A 191 12.91 -2.91 13.08
CA VAL A 191 12.47 -4.16 12.46
C VAL A 191 12.12 -3.92 10.99
N GLY A 192 12.70 -4.73 10.10
CA GLY A 192 12.43 -4.67 8.67
C GLY A 192 13.25 -3.67 7.86
N LEU A 193 14.17 -2.93 8.49
CA LEU A 193 15.17 -2.11 7.80
C LEU A 193 16.57 -2.68 8.00
N ARG A 194 17.29 -2.89 6.90
CA ARG A 194 18.64 -3.47 6.90
C ARG A 194 19.63 -2.52 6.24
N LEU A 195 20.84 -2.40 6.82
CA LEU A 195 21.90 -1.50 6.36
C LEU A 195 22.87 -2.25 5.43
N PHE A 196 23.14 -1.65 4.28
CA PHE A 196 24.04 -2.17 3.27
C PHE A 196 25.13 -1.18 2.93
N THR A 197 26.32 -1.67 2.63
CA THR A 197 27.40 -0.83 2.12
C THR A 197 27.07 -0.31 0.73
N ASN A 198 27.28 1.00 0.49
CA ASN A 198 27.00 1.59 -0.80
C ASN A 198 28.14 1.30 -1.80
N PRO A 199 27.92 0.61 -2.93
CA PRO A 199 28.97 0.30 -3.89
C PRO A 199 29.55 1.55 -4.57
N ALA A 200 28.82 2.66 -4.61
CA ALA A 200 29.27 3.92 -5.17
C ALA A 200 30.11 4.77 -4.20
N PHE A 201 30.16 4.42 -2.92
CA PHE A 201 30.94 5.16 -1.92
C PHE A 201 32.42 4.81 -2.02
N ASN A 202 33.12 5.49 -2.92
CA ASN A 202 34.56 5.35 -3.17
C ASN A 202 35.38 6.41 -2.43
N ALA A 203 36.68 6.47 -2.66
CA ALA A 203 37.59 7.42 -2.03
C ALA A 203 37.21 8.90 -2.33
N GLU A 204 36.68 9.21 -3.51
CA GLU A 204 36.22 10.55 -3.86
C GLU A 204 34.93 10.91 -3.13
N ALA A 205 33.97 9.99 -3.07
CA ALA A 205 32.75 10.20 -2.29
C ALA A 205 33.05 10.36 -0.80
N SER A 206 33.96 9.56 -0.26
CA SER A 206 34.39 9.65 1.14
C SER A 206 35.02 10.99 1.51
N LYS A 207 35.80 11.61 0.60
CA LYS A 207 36.35 12.95 0.81
C LYS A 207 35.30 14.06 0.85
N LYS A 208 34.19 13.87 0.15
CA LYS A 208 33.07 14.82 0.06
C LYS A 208 32.02 14.60 1.17
N TRP A 209 32.09 13.47 1.87
CA TRP A 209 31.13 13.12 2.89
C TRP A 209 31.32 13.94 4.15
N ASP A 210 30.22 14.54 4.62
CA ASP A 210 30.12 15.30 5.86
C ASP A 210 28.82 14.95 6.58
N SER A 211 28.91 14.18 7.67
CA SER A 211 27.75 13.71 8.39
C SER A 211 26.94 14.82 9.06
N GLU A 212 27.58 15.89 9.56
CA GLU A 212 26.87 17.01 10.18
C GLU A 212 26.05 17.78 9.14
N ARG A 213 26.64 18.05 7.96
CA ARG A 213 25.91 18.67 6.84
C ARG A 213 24.79 17.78 6.35
N TYR A 214 24.98 16.47 6.34
CA TYR A 214 23.94 15.51 5.92
C TYR A 214 22.68 15.62 6.81
N TYR A 215 22.84 15.83 8.11
CA TYR A 215 21.70 16.00 9.00
C TYR A 215 21.10 17.42 8.99
N ARG A 216 21.90 18.47 8.72
CA ARG A 216 21.53 19.87 8.97
C ARG A 216 21.34 20.72 7.73
N ASP A 217 22.13 20.49 6.68
CA ASP A 217 22.24 21.39 5.54
C ASP A 217 21.41 20.90 4.34
N PRO A 218 20.24 21.57 4.05
CA PRO A 218 19.42 21.20 2.91
C PRO A 218 20.17 21.23 1.58
N SER A 219 21.08 22.20 1.37
CA SER A 219 21.87 22.32 0.15
C SER A 219 22.78 21.10 -0.08
N TYR A 220 23.15 20.42 1.00
CA TYR A 220 23.98 19.22 0.95
C TYR A 220 23.14 17.93 0.81
N TYR A 221 22.16 17.70 1.68
CA TYR A 221 21.41 16.45 1.64
C TYR A 221 20.39 16.34 0.50
N GLN A 222 20.05 17.46 -0.15
CA GLN A 222 19.21 17.50 -1.35
C GLN A 222 20.02 17.40 -2.65
N SER A 223 21.36 17.38 -2.56
CA SER A 223 22.21 17.30 -3.75
C SER A 223 22.08 15.95 -4.45
N ARG A 224 21.87 15.99 -5.77
CA ARG A 224 21.84 14.78 -6.61
C ARG A 224 23.18 14.04 -6.67
N ASP A 225 24.27 14.74 -6.38
CA ASP A 225 25.64 14.20 -6.42
C ASP A 225 26.04 13.61 -5.07
N LEU A 226 25.19 13.65 -4.06
CA LEU A 226 25.47 13.11 -2.75
C LEU A 226 25.49 11.58 -2.79
N VAL A 227 26.65 10.99 -2.54
CA VAL A 227 26.82 9.55 -2.35
C VAL A 227 26.96 9.27 -0.86
N LYS A 228 25.97 8.56 -0.30
CA LYS A 228 25.95 8.16 1.11
C LYS A 228 26.81 6.90 1.33
N PRO A 229 27.44 6.72 2.52
CA PRO A 229 28.28 5.55 2.79
C PRO A 229 27.48 4.24 2.84
N TYR A 230 26.22 4.33 3.19
CA TYR A 230 25.30 3.18 3.29
C TYR A 230 24.00 3.44 2.54
N ARG A 231 23.39 2.34 2.12
CA ARG A 231 21.99 2.26 1.68
C ARG A 231 21.18 1.50 2.72
N VAL A 232 19.89 1.69 2.73
CA VAL A 232 18.96 0.96 3.60
C VAL A 232 17.96 0.22 2.74
N GLY A 233 17.91 -1.11 2.90
CA GLY A 233 16.92 -1.96 2.25
C GLY A 233 15.73 -2.24 3.18
N MET A 234 14.58 -2.52 2.57
CA MET A 234 13.32 -2.79 3.24
C MET A 234 12.89 -4.24 3.06
N THR A 235 12.49 -4.89 4.14
CA THR A 235 11.86 -6.22 4.11
C THR A 235 10.35 -6.11 4.32
N CYS A 236 9.62 -7.21 4.11
CA CYS A 236 8.19 -7.26 4.38
C CYS A 236 7.86 -6.93 5.85
N ALA A 237 8.76 -7.23 6.78
CA ALA A 237 8.60 -6.96 8.21
C ALA A 237 8.39 -5.47 8.53
N PHE A 238 8.94 -4.57 7.74
CA PHE A 238 8.80 -3.13 7.95
C PHE A 238 7.34 -2.66 8.02
N CYS A 239 6.48 -3.21 7.15
CA CYS A 239 5.05 -2.89 7.09
C CYS A 239 4.16 -3.93 7.79
N HIS A 240 4.66 -5.10 8.13
CA HIS A 240 3.81 -6.23 8.54
C HIS A 240 4.09 -6.77 9.94
N VAL A 241 5.25 -6.51 10.52
CA VAL A 241 5.50 -6.80 11.94
C VAL A 241 4.90 -5.70 12.80
N GLY A 242 4.25 -6.10 13.87
CA GLY A 242 3.68 -5.17 14.84
C GLY A 242 3.57 -5.79 16.23
N PRO A 243 3.15 -5.00 17.22
CA PRO A 243 2.89 -5.50 18.56
C PRO A 243 1.84 -6.61 18.56
N ASN A 244 2.18 -7.75 19.16
CA ASN A 244 1.30 -8.90 19.28
C ASN A 244 0.04 -8.53 20.10
N PRO A 245 -1.17 -8.65 19.54
CA PRO A 245 -2.39 -8.24 20.23
C PRO A 245 -2.64 -8.97 21.55
N VAL A 246 -2.24 -10.25 21.63
CA VAL A 246 -2.43 -11.07 22.83
C VAL A 246 -1.25 -11.01 23.80
N LYS A 247 -0.14 -10.38 23.40
CA LYS A 247 1.03 -10.16 24.25
C LYS A 247 1.70 -8.82 23.94
N PRO A 248 0.97 -7.70 24.00
CA PRO A 248 1.53 -6.40 23.62
C PRO A 248 2.68 -5.98 24.53
N PRO A 249 3.67 -5.20 24.06
CA PRO A 249 4.71 -4.65 24.90
C PRO A 249 4.14 -3.64 25.89
N THR A 250 4.64 -3.66 27.14
CA THR A 250 4.32 -2.64 28.15
C THR A 250 4.92 -1.29 27.76
N ASP A 251 6.17 -1.32 27.25
CA ASP A 251 6.84 -0.17 26.64
C ASP A 251 7.04 -0.43 25.14
N PRO A 252 6.27 0.24 24.27
CA PRO A 252 6.39 0.02 22.84
C PRO A 252 7.66 0.58 22.21
N GLU A 253 8.40 1.45 22.91
CA GLU A 253 9.73 1.88 22.47
C GLU A 253 10.81 0.82 22.71
N ASN A 254 10.57 -0.13 23.65
CA ASN A 254 11.51 -1.19 24.01
C ASN A 254 10.85 -2.58 24.01
N PRO A 255 10.28 -3.04 22.87
CA PRO A 255 9.65 -4.36 22.82
C PRO A 255 10.71 -5.48 22.94
N GLN A 256 10.22 -6.68 23.32
CA GLN A 256 10.96 -7.93 23.19
C GLN A 256 10.43 -8.70 21.97
N TRP A 257 11.19 -9.63 21.40
CA TRP A 257 10.71 -10.46 20.28
C TRP A 257 9.38 -11.16 20.62
N SER A 258 9.21 -11.59 21.85
CA SER A 258 7.97 -12.23 22.33
C SER A 258 6.74 -11.30 22.35
N ASN A 259 6.94 -9.99 22.22
CA ASN A 259 5.85 -9.00 22.14
C ASN A 259 5.44 -8.67 20.68
N LEU A 260 6.09 -9.30 19.71
CA LEU A 260 5.90 -9.00 18.30
C LEU A 260 5.24 -10.16 17.56
N SER A 261 4.41 -9.82 16.62
CA SER A 261 3.83 -10.76 15.66
C SER A 261 4.25 -10.39 14.23
N SER A 262 4.53 -11.43 13.45
CA SER A 262 4.96 -11.29 12.06
C SER A 262 3.85 -10.81 11.11
N ASN A 263 2.57 -10.91 11.51
CA ASN A 263 1.45 -10.85 10.58
C ASN A 263 0.35 -9.85 10.93
N VAL A 264 0.48 -9.07 12.00
CA VAL A 264 -0.58 -8.15 12.44
C VAL A 264 -0.63 -6.85 11.66
N GLY A 265 0.43 -6.52 10.94
CA GLY A 265 0.54 -5.29 10.17
C GLY A 265 0.89 -4.05 10.99
N ALA A 266 1.39 -3.04 10.30
CA ALA A 266 1.85 -1.79 10.88
C ALA A 266 0.72 -0.78 11.07
N GLN A 267 -0.28 -1.09 11.92
CA GLN A 267 -1.45 -0.24 12.20
C GLN A 267 -1.10 1.18 12.64
N PHE A 268 0.09 1.34 13.24
CA PHE A 268 0.52 2.57 13.91
C PHE A 268 1.45 3.41 13.05
N PHE A 269 1.76 2.96 11.85
CA PHE A 269 2.74 3.54 10.95
C PHE A 269 2.28 4.88 10.36
N TRP A 270 3.07 5.94 10.55
CA TRP A 270 2.80 7.26 10.02
C TRP A 270 3.54 7.51 8.70
N TRP A 271 2.85 7.41 7.60
CA TRP A 271 3.41 7.58 6.26
C TRP A 271 3.99 8.97 6.02
N ASP A 272 3.30 10.01 6.47
CA ASP A 272 3.72 11.40 6.35
C ASP A 272 5.03 11.72 7.06
N ARG A 273 5.34 10.97 8.14
CA ARG A 273 6.54 11.19 8.96
C ARG A 273 7.70 10.29 8.56
N VAL A 274 7.41 9.15 7.95
CA VAL A 274 8.42 8.21 7.45
C VAL A 274 8.85 8.57 6.02
N PHE A 275 7.91 8.93 5.15
CA PHE A 275 8.20 9.33 3.76
C PHE A 275 8.55 10.82 3.63
N ASP A 276 8.29 11.62 4.67
CA ASP A 276 8.89 12.93 4.87
C ASP A 276 9.44 13.01 6.30
N TRP A 277 10.74 12.71 6.48
CA TRP A 277 11.36 12.65 7.81
C TRP A 277 11.26 13.96 8.61
N LYS A 278 11.04 15.08 7.96
CA LYS A 278 10.76 16.37 8.61
C LYS A 278 9.36 16.41 9.23
N GLY A 279 8.45 15.59 8.75
CA GLY A 279 7.09 15.45 9.26
C GLY A 279 6.37 16.80 9.35
N ALA A 280 5.70 17.04 10.46
CA ALA A 280 4.91 18.24 10.70
C ALA A 280 5.69 19.57 10.58
N THR A 281 7.03 19.56 10.56
CA THR A 281 7.82 20.77 10.32
C THR A 281 7.84 21.18 8.84
N ASN A 282 7.32 20.35 7.94
CA ASN A 282 7.28 20.56 6.49
C ASN A 282 5.86 20.81 5.94
N GLN A 283 4.98 21.41 6.75
CA GLN A 283 3.57 21.65 6.37
C GLN A 283 3.39 22.42 5.07
N GLY A 284 4.34 23.30 4.72
CA GLY A 284 4.34 24.03 3.45
C GLY A 284 4.67 23.18 2.22
N SER A 285 5.01 21.90 2.37
CA SER A 285 5.20 20.97 1.26
C SER A 285 3.90 20.27 0.89
N PHE A 286 3.47 20.34 -0.37
CA PHE A 286 2.30 19.59 -0.82
C PHE A 286 2.53 18.08 -0.79
N ALA A 287 3.76 17.62 -0.99
CA ALA A 287 4.09 16.22 -0.83
C ALA A 287 3.81 15.74 0.61
N TYR A 288 4.20 16.52 1.62
CA TYR A 288 3.82 16.26 3.00
C TYR A 288 2.29 16.29 3.19
N GLN A 289 1.60 17.30 2.69
CA GLN A 289 0.14 17.42 2.82
C GLN A 289 -0.59 16.22 2.21
N SER A 290 -0.12 15.71 1.09
CA SER A 290 -0.72 14.54 0.42
C SER A 290 -0.61 13.27 1.26
N LEU A 291 0.48 13.09 1.99
CA LEU A 291 0.69 11.95 2.89
C LEU A 291 0.02 12.16 4.25
N HIS A 292 0.05 13.38 4.77
CA HIS A 292 -0.46 13.74 6.09
C HIS A 292 -1.98 13.56 6.25
N THR A 293 -2.72 13.62 5.16
CA THR A 293 -4.17 13.36 5.18
C THR A 293 -4.51 11.88 5.29
N SER A 294 -3.54 10.98 5.07
CA SER A 294 -3.72 9.54 5.30
C SER A 294 -3.69 9.23 6.80
N LEU A 295 -4.57 8.32 7.23
CA LEU A 295 -4.57 7.85 8.62
C LEU A 295 -3.43 6.86 8.86
N PRO A 296 -2.95 6.70 10.11
CA PRO A 296 -1.91 5.73 10.42
C PRO A 296 -2.24 4.32 9.94
N GLY A 297 -1.22 3.61 9.50
CA GLY A 297 -1.34 2.26 8.96
C GLY A 297 -1.93 2.17 7.55
N THR A 298 -2.21 3.29 6.90
CA THR A 298 -2.76 3.33 5.54
C THR A 298 -2.06 4.33 4.66
N LEU A 299 -1.95 3.99 3.38
CA LEU A 299 -1.52 4.90 2.33
C LEU A 299 -2.40 4.67 1.10
N ASP A 300 -2.94 5.72 0.54
CA ASP A 300 -3.62 5.65 -0.75
C ASP A 300 -2.57 5.58 -1.86
N THR A 301 -2.39 4.40 -2.43
CA THR A 301 -1.43 4.12 -3.49
C THR A 301 -2.05 4.10 -4.89
N SER A 302 -3.29 4.55 -5.05
CA SER A 302 -3.96 4.61 -6.36
C SER A 302 -3.23 5.50 -7.38
N LEU A 303 -2.34 6.36 -6.91
CA LEU A 303 -1.52 7.26 -7.73
C LEU A 303 -0.17 6.68 -8.13
N VAL A 304 0.28 5.65 -7.44
CA VAL A 304 1.54 4.97 -7.71
C VAL A 304 1.27 3.60 -8.33
N SER A 305 2.30 2.97 -8.87
CA SER A 305 2.18 1.69 -9.58
C SER A 305 2.00 0.50 -8.65
N THR A 306 1.25 0.64 -7.61
CA THR A 306 1.00 -0.39 -6.60
C THR A 306 -0.42 -0.28 -6.05
N ASP A 307 -0.78 -1.15 -5.12
CA ASP A 307 -2.11 -1.17 -4.52
C ASP A 307 -2.16 -0.29 -3.28
N ASN A 308 -3.38 0.02 -2.83
CA ASN A 308 -3.55 0.65 -1.54
C ASN A 308 -2.97 -0.22 -0.43
N ILE A 309 -2.16 0.37 0.41
CA ILE A 309 -1.67 -0.26 1.63
C ILE A 309 -2.64 0.11 2.75
N ASN A 310 -3.16 -0.89 3.42
CA ASN A 310 -4.06 -0.73 4.54
C ASN A 310 -3.80 -1.86 5.54
N ASN A 311 -2.85 -1.65 6.41
CA ASN A 311 -2.54 -2.59 7.49
C ASN A 311 -3.51 -2.38 8.66
N PRO A 312 -3.98 -3.42 9.30
CA PRO A 312 -3.67 -4.84 9.10
C PRO A 312 -4.47 -5.52 7.99
N ARG A 313 -5.33 -4.83 7.26
CA ARG A 313 -6.22 -5.46 6.28
C ARG A 313 -5.50 -6.09 5.11
N THR A 314 -4.38 -5.53 4.68
CA THR A 314 -3.52 -6.20 3.71
C THR A 314 -3.07 -7.56 4.23
N MET A 315 -2.85 -7.69 5.54
CA MET A 315 -2.51 -8.97 6.17
C MET A 315 -3.65 -9.99 6.19
N ASN A 316 -4.91 -9.56 6.06
CA ASN A 316 -6.01 -10.49 5.84
C ASN A 316 -5.81 -11.37 4.58
N ALA A 317 -4.92 -10.98 3.71
CA ALA A 317 -4.51 -11.79 2.58
C ALA A 317 -3.78 -13.07 2.98
N VAL A 318 -3.10 -13.09 4.12
CA VAL A 318 -2.32 -14.23 4.59
C VAL A 318 -2.85 -14.86 5.88
N TYR A 319 -3.81 -14.22 6.56
CA TYR A 319 -4.41 -14.79 7.75
C TYR A 319 -5.11 -16.12 7.46
N TYR A 320 -4.90 -17.04 8.36
CA TYR A 320 -5.59 -18.33 8.45
C TYR A 320 -5.58 -19.08 7.11
N LEU A 321 -4.41 -19.16 6.51
CA LEU A 321 -4.22 -19.64 5.14
C LEU A 321 -4.72 -21.09 4.97
N GLY A 322 -4.64 -21.93 5.99
CA GLY A 322 -5.14 -23.32 5.94
C GLY A 322 -6.62 -23.42 5.56
N PRO A 323 -7.55 -22.91 6.39
CA PRO A 323 -8.98 -22.88 6.06
C PRO A 323 -9.30 -22.10 4.78
N ARG A 324 -8.54 -21.05 4.51
CA ARG A 324 -8.72 -20.23 3.33
C ARG A 324 -8.44 -20.98 2.02
N MET A 325 -7.60 -22.01 2.02
CA MET A 325 -7.38 -22.85 0.83
C MET A 325 -8.69 -23.51 0.35
N GLY A 326 -9.56 -23.96 1.26
CA GLY A 326 -10.88 -24.47 0.93
C GLY A 326 -11.77 -23.44 0.24
N GLU A 327 -11.75 -22.20 0.74
CA GLU A 327 -12.51 -21.09 0.16
C GLU A 327 -11.95 -20.66 -1.18
N ALA A 328 -10.63 -20.66 -1.37
CA ALA A 328 -10.01 -20.40 -2.65
C ALA A 328 -10.46 -21.40 -3.73
N LYS A 329 -10.62 -22.68 -3.37
CA LYS A 329 -11.18 -23.69 -4.30
C LYS A 329 -12.65 -23.45 -4.64
N ARG A 330 -13.39 -22.80 -3.77
CA ARG A 330 -14.81 -22.50 -3.99
C ARG A 330 -15.02 -21.27 -4.88
N TRP A 331 -14.29 -20.18 -4.66
CA TRP A 331 -14.45 -18.90 -5.31
C TRP A 331 -13.23 -18.38 -6.06
N GLY A 332 -12.05 -18.88 -5.71
CA GLY A 332 -10.76 -18.35 -6.15
C GLY A 332 -10.21 -18.96 -7.42
N LYS A 333 -11.02 -19.69 -8.22
CA LYS A 333 -10.58 -20.27 -9.49
C LYS A 333 -10.31 -19.19 -10.53
N GLU A 334 -9.10 -19.18 -11.06
CA GLU A 334 -8.64 -18.21 -12.03
C GLU A 334 -8.07 -18.91 -13.28
N THR A 335 -8.35 -18.34 -14.42
CA THR A 335 -7.77 -18.73 -15.70
C THR A 335 -6.54 -17.89 -15.98
N ILE A 336 -5.38 -18.53 -16.10
CA ILE A 336 -4.10 -17.88 -16.37
C ILE A 336 -3.66 -17.99 -17.83
N ALA A 337 -4.36 -18.82 -18.62
CA ALA A 337 -4.06 -19.02 -20.04
C ALA A 337 -4.33 -17.75 -20.85
N GLY A 338 -3.41 -17.44 -21.78
CA GLY A 338 -3.54 -16.32 -22.71
C GLY A 338 -3.06 -14.96 -22.21
N GLY A 339 -2.71 -14.82 -20.94
CA GLY A 339 -2.27 -13.53 -20.35
C GLY A 339 -0.77 -13.26 -20.43
N GLY A 340 0.04 -14.06 -21.12
CA GLY A 340 1.50 -13.92 -21.08
C GLY A 340 2.10 -14.19 -19.67
N LEU A 341 1.36 -14.91 -18.85
CA LEU A 341 1.64 -15.18 -17.46
C LEU A 341 2.64 -16.34 -17.35
N ASP A 342 3.82 -16.05 -16.88
CA ASP A 342 4.88 -17.02 -16.67
C ASP A 342 5.22 -17.15 -15.18
N ASN A 343 4.17 -17.15 -14.35
CA ASN A 343 4.33 -17.35 -12.91
C ASN A 343 4.50 -18.84 -12.59
N ARG A 344 5.55 -19.17 -11.83
CA ARG A 344 5.72 -20.48 -11.27
C ARG A 344 4.65 -20.81 -10.24
N GLN A 345 4.28 -22.08 -10.18
CA GLN A 345 3.26 -22.59 -9.27
C GLN A 345 3.88 -23.57 -8.28
N PHE A 346 3.20 -23.84 -7.18
CA PHE A 346 3.72 -24.72 -6.13
C PHE A 346 4.05 -26.14 -6.64
N ASN A 347 3.32 -26.63 -7.63
CA ASN A 347 3.58 -27.94 -8.26
C ASN A 347 4.99 -28.07 -8.87
N GLU A 348 5.67 -26.96 -9.13
CA GLU A 348 7.06 -26.97 -9.60
C GLU A 348 8.09 -27.12 -8.46
N PHE A 349 7.65 -26.98 -7.20
CA PHE A 349 8.52 -26.97 -6.03
C PHE A 349 8.15 -28.01 -4.98
N VAL A 350 6.93 -28.55 -5.02
CA VAL A 350 6.38 -29.44 -3.99
C VAL A 350 5.77 -30.69 -4.62
N PRO A 351 5.77 -31.85 -3.92
CA PRO A 351 5.10 -33.05 -4.41
C PRO A 351 3.57 -32.88 -4.42
N PRO A 352 2.83 -33.70 -5.20
CA PRO A 352 1.37 -33.61 -5.27
C PRO A 352 0.63 -33.80 -3.94
N THR A 353 1.29 -34.40 -2.96
CA THR A 353 0.75 -34.61 -1.59
C THR A 353 0.92 -33.41 -0.67
N ASP A 354 1.72 -32.41 -1.07
CA ASP A 354 1.93 -31.20 -0.27
C ASP A 354 0.64 -30.35 -0.29
N PRO A 355 0.19 -29.79 0.85
CA PRO A 355 -0.97 -28.91 0.89
C PRO A 355 -0.92 -27.75 -0.12
N LEU A 356 0.25 -27.21 -0.42
CA LEU A 356 0.42 -26.13 -1.39
C LEU A 356 0.15 -26.55 -2.84
N ALA A 357 0.30 -27.86 -3.17
CA ALA A 357 0.07 -28.34 -4.54
C ALA A 357 -1.38 -28.13 -5.02
N GLN A 358 -2.34 -28.05 -4.10
CA GLN A 358 -3.75 -27.86 -4.45
C GLN A 358 -4.09 -26.45 -4.99
N PHE A 359 -3.17 -25.50 -4.89
CA PHE A 359 -3.37 -24.15 -5.43
C PHE A 359 -3.17 -24.03 -6.94
N PHE A 360 -2.90 -25.12 -7.66
CA PHE A 360 -2.68 -25.06 -9.09
C PHE A 360 -3.16 -26.32 -9.79
N ALA A 361 -3.88 -26.15 -10.90
CA ALA A 361 -4.25 -27.22 -11.81
C ALA A 361 -3.69 -26.90 -13.21
N PRO A 362 -2.57 -27.55 -13.59
CA PRO A 362 -1.95 -27.32 -14.89
C PRO A 362 -2.92 -27.65 -16.05
N PRO A 363 -2.76 -27.02 -17.24
CA PRO A 363 -1.74 -26.01 -17.56
C PRO A 363 -2.18 -24.56 -17.35
N SER A 364 -3.45 -24.28 -17.10
CA SER A 364 -4.00 -22.94 -17.25
C SER A 364 -4.94 -22.49 -16.13
N THR A 365 -5.08 -23.28 -15.08
CA THR A 365 -5.98 -22.95 -13.96
C THR A 365 -5.21 -22.91 -12.66
N THR A 366 -5.48 -21.89 -11.87
CA THR A 366 -5.01 -21.78 -10.50
C THR A 366 -6.18 -21.44 -9.58
N TRP A 367 -6.07 -21.84 -8.31
CA TRP A 367 -6.93 -21.35 -7.25
C TRP A 367 -6.07 -20.41 -6.40
N THR A 368 -6.48 -19.14 -6.32
CA THR A 368 -5.70 -18.13 -5.62
C THR A 368 -6.51 -17.51 -4.51
N PRO A 369 -5.95 -17.44 -3.28
CA PRO A 369 -6.45 -16.47 -2.31
C PRO A 369 -6.25 -15.08 -2.90
N ARG A 370 -7.32 -14.30 -3.01
CA ARG A 370 -7.24 -12.94 -3.56
C ARG A 370 -6.58 -12.02 -2.56
N VAL A 371 -5.33 -11.68 -2.83
CA VAL A 371 -4.49 -10.91 -1.92
C VAL A 371 -4.97 -9.47 -1.81
N LEU A 372 -5.34 -8.88 -2.94
CA LEU A 372 -5.65 -7.46 -3.02
C LEU A 372 -7.07 -7.14 -2.57
N LYS A 373 -7.21 -6.06 -1.81
CA LYS A 373 -8.51 -5.62 -1.29
C LYS A 373 -9.43 -5.03 -2.36
N ASP A 374 -8.88 -4.57 -3.47
CA ASP A 374 -9.61 -4.07 -4.63
C ASP A 374 -10.18 -5.18 -5.50
N GLY A 375 -10.02 -6.43 -5.10
CA GLY A 375 -10.51 -7.60 -5.82
C GLY A 375 -9.65 -8.04 -6.99
N SER A 376 -8.53 -7.35 -7.27
CA SER A 376 -7.56 -7.80 -8.27
C SER A 376 -6.78 -9.00 -7.76
N ASP A 377 -6.22 -9.78 -8.67
CA ASP A 377 -5.62 -11.07 -8.37
C ASP A 377 -4.19 -11.17 -8.83
N SER A 378 -3.44 -11.94 -8.07
CA SER A 378 -2.20 -12.54 -8.54
C SER A 378 -2.49 -13.92 -9.14
N VAL A 379 -1.60 -14.40 -9.97
CA VAL A 379 -1.72 -15.68 -10.68
C VAL A 379 -1.16 -16.82 -9.83
N GLY A 380 -1.90 -17.17 -8.79
CA GLY A 380 -1.51 -18.14 -7.79
C GLY A 380 -0.70 -17.56 -6.64
N ALA A 381 -0.57 -18.33 -5.57
CA ALA A 381 0.02 -17.85 -4.32
C ALA A 381 1.50 -17.46 -4.46
N LEU A 382 2.32 -18.19 -5.25
CA LEU A 382 3.71 -17.80 -5.49
C LEU A 382 3.79 -16.51 -6.30
N GLY A 383 2.95 -16.33 -7.31
CA GLY A 383 2.86 -15.09 -8.07
C GLY A 383 2.52 -13.90 -7.18
N ALA A 384 1.57 -14.09 -6.24
CA ALA A 384 1.21 -13.07 -5.26
C ALA A 384 2.40 -12.66 -4.37
N LEU A 385 3.10 -13.63 -3.80
CA LEU A 385 4.24 -13.39 -2.93
C LEU A 385 5.39 -12.69 -3.67
N ASN A 386 5.72 -13.14 -4.89
CA ASN A 386 6.75 -12.52 -5.72
C ASN A 386 6.37 -11.08 -6.12
N ARG A 387 5.09 -10.82 -6.40
CA ARG A 387 4.61 -9.47 -6.70
C ARG A 387 4.81 -8.53 -5.52
N VAL A 388 4.57 -8.99 -4.28
CA VAL A 388 4.79 -8.17 -3.08
C VAL A 388 6.26 -7.76 -2.95
N TYR A 389 7.21 -8.63 -3.29
CA TYR A 389 8.62 -8.24 -3.34
C TYR A 389 8.90 -7.18 -4.40
N LEU A 390 8.25 -7.25 -5.56
CA LEU A 390 8.35 -6.17 -6.55
C LEU A 390 7.77 -4.86 -6.02
N ASN A 391 6.70 -4.88 -5.24
CA ASN A 391 6.13 -3.68 -4.63
C ASN A 391 7.14 -2.95 -3.71
N ILE A 392 7.99 -3.69 -3.01
CA ILE A 392 8.98 -3.09 -2.10
C ILE A 392 10.33 -2.83 -2.77
N GLY A 393 10.43 -3.01 -4.08
CA GLY A 393 11.59 -2.62 -4.88
C GLY A 393 12.54 -3.72 -5.31
N LEU A 394 12.17 -5.00 -5.13
CA LEU A 394 12.89 -6.08 -5.79
C LEU A 394 12.95 -5.80 -7.30
N PHE A 395 14.09 -6.06 -7.94
CA PHE A 395 14.33 -5.70 -9.31
C PHE A 395 14.30 -4.18 -9.53
N SER A 396 15.01 -3.48 -8.64
CA SER A 396 15.09 -2.02 -8.56
C SER A 396 15.40 -1.35 -9.88
N GLU A 397 16.27 -1.94 -10.69
CA GLU A 397 16.67 -1.41 -12.00
C GLU A 397 15.47 -1.26 -12.94
N GLU A 398 14.58 -2.25 -12.99
CA GLU A 398 13.38 -2.20 -13.81
C GLU A 398 12.35 -1.20 -13.23
N TRP A 399 12.22 -1.15 -11.91
CA TRP A 399 11.39 -0.15 -11.25
C TRP A 399 11.79 1.28 -11.61
N LEU A 400 13.09 1.57 -11.60
CA LEU A 400 13.61 2.90 -11.93
C LEU A 400 13.33 3.31 -13.39
N LEU A 401 13.11 2.36 -14.27
CA LEU A 401 12.67 2.65 -15.65
C LEU A 401 11.18 2.99 -15.74
N HIS A 402 10.35 2.33 -14.92
CA HIS A 402 8.89 2.45 -14.99
C HIS A 402 8.32 3.50 -14.06
N PHE A 403 9.03 3.83 -12.98
CA PHE A 403 8.49 4.58 -11.88
C PHE A 403 9.32 5.81 -11.52
N ARG A 404 8.86 6.98 -11.94
CA ARG A 404 9.39 8.27 -11.48
C ARG A 404 8.24 9.14 -10.98
N PRO A 405 7.74 8.89 -9.77
CA PRO A 405 6.49 9.49 -9.30
C PRO A 405 6.55 11.00 -9.08
N LEU A 406 7.75 11.56 -8.89
CA LEU A 406 7.90 12.94 -8.47
C LEU A 406 8.33 13.89 -9.58
N ILE A 407 8.90 13.40 -10.70
CA ILE A 407 9.57 14.24 -11.70
C ILE A 407 9.12 13.93 -13.15
N GLY A 408 7.91 13.52 -13.35
CA GLY A 408 7.38 13.20 -14.66
C GLY A 408 7.51 11.72 -15.01
N GLY A 409 6.42 11.01 -14.83
CA GLY A 409 6.35 9.60 -15.11
C GLY A 409 6.48 9.29 -16.59
N LYS A 410 7.22 8.24 -16.89
CA LYS A 410 7.03 7.51 -18.15
C LYS A 410 5.73 6.75 -18.07
N ALA A 411 5.15 6.46 -19.23
CA ALA A 411 4.04 5.52 -19.29
C ALA A 411 4.46 4.21 -18.61
N ILE A 412 3.65 3.76 -17.67
CA ILE A 412 3.87 2.50 -16.96
C ILE A 412 3.74 1.38 -17.98
N SER A 413 4.76 0.54 -18.10
CA SER A 413 4.71 -0.66 -18.90
C SER A 413 4.70 -1.90 -18.00
N PRO A 414 4.10 -3.03 -18.44
CA PRO A 414 4.08 -4.24 -17.65
C PRO A 414 5.48 -4.72 -17.30
N ILE A 415 5.71 -5.07 -16.03
CA ILE A 415 6.90 -5.80 -15.61
C ILE A 415 6.69 -7.28 -16.01
N ARG A 416 7.52 -7.75 -16.95
CA ARG A 416 7.45 -9.11 -17.45
C ARG A 416 8.26 -10.06 -16.57
N ILE A 417 7.63 -11.12 -16.10
CA ILE A 417 8.27 -12.13 -15.25
C ILE A 417 9.43 -12.81 -15.98
N ALA A 418 9.29 -13.08 -17.28
CA ALA A 418 10.36 -13.64 -18.10
C ALA A 418 11.59 -12.71 -18.15
N ASP A 419 11.39 -11.40 -18.24
CA ASP A 419 12.47 -10.42 -18.22
C ASP A 419 13.13 -10.35 -16.83
N ALA A 420 12.35 -10.38 -15.76
CA ALA A 420 12.86 -10.44 -14.39
C ALA A 420 13.72 -11.71 -14.15
N ARG A 421 13.23 -12.87 -14.56
CA ARG A 421 14.01 -14.11 -14.50
C ARG A 421 15.31 -14.06 -15.31
N LYS A 422 15.27 -13.44 -16.48
CA LYS A 422 16.45 -13.31 -17.34
C LYS A 422 17.50 -12.36 -16.80
N ASN A 423 17.09 -11.28 -16.15
CA ASN A 423 17.95 -10.14 -15.86
C ASN A 423 18.21 -9.92 -14.37
N SER A 424 17.51 -10.65 -13.47
CA SER A 424 17.63 -10.47 -12.03
C SER A 424 17.92 -11.79 -11.31
N VAL A 425 19.09 -11.86 -10.70
CA VAL A 425 19.47 -12.95 -9.81
C VAL A 425 18.73 -12.85 -8.47
N TYR A 426 18.45 -11.63 -8.01
CA TYR A 426 17.63 -11.42 -6.80
C TYR A 426 16.19 -11.95 -7.00
N TRP A 427 15.59 -11.72 -8.17
CA TRP A 427 14.31 -12.32 -8.52
C TRP A 427 14.38 -13.86 -8.45
N GLN A 428 15.39 -14.47 -9.11
CA GLN A 428 15.55 -15.90 -9.14
C GLN A 428 15.69 -16.50 -7.73
N ALA A 429 16.48 -15.84 -6.87
CA ALA A 429 16.65 -16.25 -5.48
C ALA A 429 15.35 -16.12 -4.67
N THR A 430 14.60 -15.03 -4.89
CA THR A 430 13.29 -14.80 -4.27
C THR A 430 12.29 -15.88 -4.66
N GLU A 431 12.17 -16.17 -5.96
CA GLU A 431 11.30 -17.23 -6.48
C GLU A 431 11.56 -18.60 -5.86
N LEU A 432 12.83 -18.92 -5.59
CA LEU A 432 13.21 -20.18 -4.95
C LEU A 432 12.86 -20.24 -3.46
N GLN A 433 12.77 -19.10 -2.80
CA GLN A 433 12.52 -19.01 -1.35
C GLN A 433 11.04 -18.82 -1.00
N THR A 434 10.22 -18.25 -1.87
CA THR A 434 8.80 -17.97 -1.61
C THR A 434 7.96 -19.19 -1.21
N PRO A 435 8.21 -20.43 -1.66
CA PRO A 435 7.52 -21.60 -1.15
C PRO A 435 7.69 -21.80 0.36
N ASN A 436 8.87 -21.51 0.90
CA ASN A 436 9.13 -21.59 2.35
C ASN A 436 8.37 -20.51 3.12
N MET A 437 8.25 -19.30 2.56
CA MET A 437 7.47 -18.23 3.15
C MET A 437 5.96 -18.59 3.21
N ALA A 438 5.42 -19.23 2.17
CA ALA A 438 4.06 -19.74 2.21
C ALA A 438 3.85 -20.81 3.29
N ARG A 439 4.84 -21.71 3.49
CA ARG A 439 4.81 -22.67 4.60
C ARG A 439 4.85 -22.00 5.97
N PHE A 440 5.63 -20.93 6.11
CA PHE A 440 5.63 -20.11 7.33
C PHE A 440 4.23 -19.53 7.62
N PHE A 441 3.55 -18.98 6.61
CA PHE A 441 2.21 -18.45 6.80
C PHE A 441 1.17 -19.51 7.16
N LEU A 442 1.32 -20.73 6.68
CA LEU A 442 0.44 -21.83 7.11
C LEU A 442 0.54 -22.10 8.61
N ALA A 443 1.67 -21.79 9.24
CA ALA A 443 1.92 -22.06 10.66
C ALA A 443 1.68 -20.81 11.54
N SER A 444 1.80 -19.59 11.00
CA SER A 444 1.91 -18.36 11.81
C SER A 444 0.71 -17.41 11.71
N THR A 445 -0.35 -17.80 11.01
CA THR A 445 -1.48 -16.88 10.74
C THR A 445 -2.77 -17.27 11.47
N ASP A 446 -2.65 -17.91 12.61
CA ASP A 446 -3.79 -18.24 13.44
C ASP A 446 -4.45 -16.99 14.07
N PRO A 447 -5.76 -17.07 14.40
CA PRO A 447 -6.49 -15.97 15.03
C PRO A 447 -5.92 -15.56 16.39
N HIS A 448 -5.92 -14.26 16.67
CA HIS A 448 -5.66 -13.70 17.99
C HIS A 448 -7.01 -13.38 18.66
N TYR A 449 -7.51 -14.26 19.51
CA TYR A 449 -8.80 -14.06 20.18
C TYR A 449 -8.68 -13.10 21.36
N LEU A 450 -9.66 -12.23 21.53
CA LEU A 450 -9.72 -11.28 22.64
C LEU A 450 -9.64 -11.96 24.01
N LYS A 451 -10.24 -13.12 24.16
CA LYS A 451 -10.22 -13.91 25.41
C LYS A 451 -8.82 -14.31 25.86
N ASP A 452 -7.87 -14.40 24.90
CA ASP A 452 -6.49 -14.82 25.15
C ASP A 452 -5.57 -13.60 25.44
N ALA A 453 -6.11 -12.39 25.28
CA ALA A 453 -5.38 -11.15 25.53
C ALA A 453 -5.45 -10.75 27.02
N PRO A 454 -4.42 -10.06 27.57
CA PRO A 454 -4.41 -9.60 28.95
C PRO A 454 -5.64 -8.74 29.28
N GLY A 455 -6.46 -9.18 30.24
CA GLY A 455 -7.71 -8.48 30.59
C GLY A 455 -8.81 -8.56 29.54
N GLY A 456 -8.63 -9.30 28.46
CA GLY A 456 -9.59 -9.40 27.36
C GLY A 456 -10.96 -9.95 27.76
N ALA A 457 -11.00 -10.85 28.71
CA ALA A 457 -12.26 -11.44 29.25
C ALA A 457 -13.22 -10.35 29.80
N THR A 458 -12.70 -9.23 30.30
CA THR A 458 -13.56 -8.15 30.88
C THR A 458 -14.38 -7.40 29.82
N TYR A 459 -14.02 -7.55 28.54
CA TYR A 459 -14.76 -6.97 27.41
C TYR A 459 -15.77 -7.94 26.78
N ALA A 460 -15.77 -9.20 27.23
CA ALA A 460 -16.71 -10.20 26.72
C ALA A 460 -18.13 -9.88 27.17
N THR A 461 -19.10 -10.32 26.38
CA THR A 461 -20.52 -10.26 26.75
C THR A 461 -20.87 -11.45 27.66
N GLU A 462 -21.30 -11.19 28.90
CA GLU A 462 -21.67 -12.22 29.86
C GLU A 462 -23.10 -12.76 29.61
N ASP A 463 -23.95 -11.98 28.95
CA ASP A 463 -25.32 -12.37 28.63
C ASP A 463 -25.36 -13.39 27.47
N ALA A 464 -25.58 -14.65 27.81
CA ALA A 464 -25.68 -15.76 26.85
C ALA A 464 -26.83 -15.58 25.84
N ASP A 465 -27.92 -14.95 26.23
CA ASP A 465 -29.05 -14.68 25.34
C ASP A 465 -28.72 -13.57 24.32
N SER A 466 -28.05 -12.52 24.76
CA SER A 466 -27.52 -11.49 23.87
C SER A 466 -26.57 -12.11 22.85
N LEU A 467 -25.64 -12.95 23.28
CA LEU A 467 -24.69 -13.62 22.39
C LEU A 467 -25.43 -14.54 21.38
N ARG A 468 -26.45 -15.27 21.78
CA ARG A 468 -27.26 -16.10 20.90
C ARG A 468 -27.99 -15.26 19.84
N ARG A 469 -28.59 -14.13 20.25
CA ARG A 469 -29.24 -13.20 19.32
C ARG A 469 -28.22 -12.60 18.35
N GLY A 470 -27.05 -12.20 18.84
CA GLY A 470 -25.94 -11.71 18.00
C GLY A 470 -25.49 -12.71 16.95
N LYS A 471 -25.35 -14.00 17.31
CA LYS A 471 -25.08 -15.09 16.36
C LYS A 471 -26.17 -15.20 15.28
N THR A 472 -27.44 -15.06 15.65
CA THR A 472 -28.56 -15.10 14.69
C THR A 472 -28.50 -13.94 13.71
N VAL A 473 -28.27 -12.71 14.19
CA VAL A 473 -28.11 -11.53 13.36
C VAL A 473 -26.93 -11.71 12.40
N PHE A 474 -25.80 -12.18 12.89
CA PHE A 474 -24.63 -12.45 12.06
C PHE A 474 -24.92 -13.46 10.96
N ALA A 475 -25.58 -14.57 11.29
CA ALA A 475 -25.95 -15.61 10.33
C ALA A 475 -26.80 -15.07 9.16
N GLU A 476 -27.76 -14.21 9.47
CA GLU A 476 -28.73 -13.71 8.50
C GLU A 476 -28.22 -12.53 7.66
N ARG A 477 -27.28 -11.74 8.20
CA ARG A 477 -26.88 -10.45 7.60
C ARG A 477 -25.41 -10.40 7.15
N CYS A 478 -24.51 -11.09 7.84
CA CYS A 478 -23.06 -10.93 7.68
C CYS A 478 -22.37 -12.15 7.09
N ALA A 479 -22.79 -13.35 7.49
CA ALA A 479 -22.11 -14.61 7.20
C ALA A 479 -21.99 -14.92 5.70
N ARG A 480 -22.89 -14.43 4.87
CA ARG A 480 -22.87 -14.59 3.40
C ARG A 480 -21.60 -14.03 2.74
N CYS A 481 -20.93 -13.07 3.38
CA CYS A 481 -19.65 -12.51 2.97
C CYS A 481 -18.53 -12.80 3.98
N HIS A 482 -18.89 -13.00 5.26
CA HIS A 482 -17.94 -13.12 6.36
C HIS A 482 -17.95 -14.51 7.02
N SER A 483 -18.10 -15.57 6.22
CA SER A 483 -17.92 -16.95 6.66
C SER A 483 -17.48 -17.84 5.52
N SER A 484 -16.43 -18.63 5.72
CA SER A 484 -16.04 -19.72 4.80
C SER A 484 -16.83 -20.99 5.04
N LYS A 485 -17.57 -21.07 6.17
CA LYS A 485 -18.57 -22.11 6.42
C LYS A 485 -19.93 -21.62 5.91
N ALA A 486 -20.54 -22.37 4.99
CA ALA A 486 -21.81 -21.96 4.37
C ALA A 486 -22.67 -23.16 4.04
N PRO A 487 -24.00 -22.98 3.89
CA PRO A 487 -24.90 -24.04 3.47
C PRO A 487 -24.52 -24.63 2.09
N ALA A 488 -25.05 -25.83 1.81
CA ALA A 488 -24.95 -26.42 0.48
C ALA A 488 -25.59 -25.50 -0.57
N LEU A 489 -24.92 -25.39 -1.72
CA LEU A 489 -25.40 -24.55 -2.82
C LEU A 489 -26.68 -25.15 -3.44
N PRO A 490 -27.61 -24.30 -3.86
CA PRO A 490 -28.80 -24.76 -4.59
C PRO A 490 -28.39 -25.33 -5.97
N ALA A 491 -29.20 -26.23 -6.48
CA ALA A 491 -28.99 -26.80 -7.81
C ALA A 491 -28.86 -25.69 -8.88
N GLY A 492 -27.86 -25.79 -9.73
CA GLY A 492 -27.60 -24.83 -10.80
C GLY A 492 -26.81 -23.58 -10.40
N LEU A 493 -26.34 -23.47 -9.15
CA LEU A 493 -25.39 -22.45 -8.72
C LEU A 493 -24.02 -23.10 -8.50
N ASP A 494 -23.14 -22.94 -9.48
CA ASP A 494 -21.76 -23.41 -9.46
C ASP A 494 -20.82 -22.22 -9.22
N LEU A 495 -20.33 -22.08 -8.01
CA LEU A 495 -19.45 -20.98 -7.61
C LEU A 495 -18.02 -21.16 -8.09
N GLU A 496 -17.56 -22.40 -8.28
CA GLU A 496 -16.22 -22.67 -8.77
C GLU A 496 -16.00 -22.06 -10.17
N ASN A 497 -17.03 -22.10 -11.02
CA ASN A 497 -16.96 -21.56 -12.36
C ASN A 497 -17.51 -20.12 -12.48
N CYS A 498 -17.79 -19.44 -11.37
CA CYS A 498 -18.18 -18.03 -11.32
C CYS A 498 -16.97 -17.12 -11.52
N ASN A 499 -16.50 -16.96 -12.74
CA ASN A 499 -15.35 -16.11 -13.05
C ASN A 499 -15.50 -15.41 -14.41
N GLY A 500 -14.57 -14.49 -14.72
CA GLY A 500 -14.53 -13.78 -15.98
C GLY A 500 -15.85 -13.07 -16.33
N LYS A 501 -16.26 -13.15 -17.57
CA LYS A 501 -17.44 -12.43 -18.12
C LYS A 501 -18.77 -12.82 -17.48
N ASP A 502 -18.87 -14.05 -16.99
CA ASP A 502 -20.11 -14.59 -16.40
C ASP A 502 -20.25 -14.27 -14.91
N TYR A 503 -19.25 -13.65 -14.31
CA TYR A 503 -19.17 -13.44 -12.86
C TYR A 503 -20.40 -12.70 -12.29
N LEU A 504 -20.82 -11.58 -12.90
CA LEU A 504 -21.95 -10.79 -12.36
C LEU A 504 -23.27 -11.53 -12.38
N GLY A 505 -23.54 -12.32 -13.42
CA GLY A 505 -24.75 -13.15 -13.49
C GLY A 505 -24.78 -14.20 -12.39
N CYS A 506 -23.63 -14.81 -12.11
CA CYS A 506 -23.45 -15.77 -11.04
C CYS A 506 -23.57 -15.12 -9.67
N TRP A 507 -22.88 -13.98 -9.46
CA TRP A 507 -22.97 -13.16 -8.27
C TRP A 507 -24.42 -12.78 -7.95
N THR A 508 -25.19 -12.34 -8.93
CA THR A 508 -26.58 -11.93 -8.74
C THR A 508 -27.46 -13.09 -8.24
N ARG A 509 -27.27 -14.31 -8.80
CA ARG A 509 -27.97 -15.51 -8.32
C ARG A 509 -27.56 -15.89 -6.91
N TYR A 510 -26.27 -15.86 -6.59
CA TYR A 510 -25.76 -16.10 -5.25
C TYR A 510 -26.34 -15.09 -4.25
N TRP A 511 -26.27 -13.81 -4.56
CA TRP A 511 -26.79 -12.74 -3.70
C TRP A 511 -28.29 -12.88 -3.44
N ALA A 512 -29.07 -13.20 -4.47
CA ALA A 512 -30.51 -13.45 -4.33
C ALA A 512 -30.78 -14.65 -3.41
N TRP A 513 -30.06 -15.75 -3.58
CA TRP A 513 -30.18 -16.93 -2.76
C TRP A 513 -29.88 -16.65 -1.29
N THR A 514 -28.85 -15.88 -0.99
CA THR A 514 -28.47 -15.57 0.41
C THR A 514 -29.52 -14.76 1.18
N LYS A 515 -30.50 -14.20 0.48
CA LYS A 515 -31.63 -13.48 1.11
C LYS A 515 -32.83 -14.40 1.45
N THR A 516 -32.81 -15.64 0.98
CA THR A 516 -33.90 -16.61 1.18
C THR A 516 -33.72 -17.42 2.48
N ASP A 517 -34.82 -18.00 2.98
CA ASP A 517 -34.79 -18.90 4.14
C ASP A 517 -33.99 -20.18 3.85
N ALA A 518 -33.89 -20.59 2.57
CA ALA A 518 -33.06 -21.72 2.18
C ALA A 518 -31.55 -21.50 2.47
N PHE A 519 -31.09 -20.26 2.54
CA PHE A 519 -29.76 -19.92 3.03
C PHE A 519 -29.78 -19.65 4.55
N LYS A 520 -30.69 -18.82 5.01
CA LYS A 520 -30.67 -18.28 6.38
C LYS A 520 -30.87 -19.35 7.45
N GLU A 521 -31.79 -20.27 7.25
CA GLU A 521 -32.10 -21.31 8.24
C GLU A 521 -30.92 -22.26 8.51
N PRO A 522 -30.31 -22.89 7.48
CA PRO A 522 -29.09 -23.67 7.73
C PRO A 522 -27.93 -22.79 8.23
N MET A 523 -27.84 -21.54 7.81
CA MET A 523 -26.76 -20.66 8.27
C MET A 523 -26.84 -20.31 9.74
N ARG A 524 -28.08 -20.17 10.30
CA ARG A 524 -28.27 -20.01 11.74
C ARG A 524 -27.74 -21.22 12.52
N GLN A 525 -27.96 -22.44 12.03
CA GLN A 525 -27.44 -23.66 12.64
C GLN A 525 -25.93 -23.71 12.61
N ILE A 526 -25.30 -23.33 11.44
CA ILE A 526 -23.85 -23.27 11.30
C ILE A 526 -23.22 -22.26 12.27
N VAL A 527 -23.79 -21.05 12.38
CA VAL A 527 -23.25 -20.00 13.27
C VAL A 527 -23.52 -20.30 14.76
N ALA A 528 -24.62 -21.02 15.08
CA ALA A 528 -24.92 -21.40 16.43
C ALA A 528 -23.96 -22.46 17.00
N ALA A 529 -23.33 -23.26 16.14
CA ALA A 529 -22.43 -24.32 16.56
C ALA A 529 -21.22 -23.78 17.35
N ASP A 530 -20.78 -24.54 18.38
CA ASP A 530 -19.67 -24.14 19.26
C ASP A 530 -18.33 -24.04 18.51
N ASP A 531 -18.18 -24.80 17.45
CA ASP A 531 -17.00 -24.82 16.60
C ASP A 531 -17.09 -23.88 15.39
N PHE A 532 -18.05 -22.94 15.38
CA PHE A 532 -18.23 -22.03 14.25
C PHE A 532 -16.95 -21.28 13.89
N LEU A 533 -16.23 -20.77 14.89
CA LEU A 533 -14.98 -20.00 14.67
C LEU A 533 -13.79 -20.87 14.32
N LYS A 534 -13.82 -22.16 14.68
CA LYS A 534 -12.74 -23.09 14.36
C LYS A 534 -12.70 -23.36 12.85
N ASP A 535 -11.54 -23.27 12.25
CA ASP A 535 -11.33 -23.50 10.81
C ASP A 535 -12.27 -22.68 9.91
N ASN A 536 -12.62 -21.47 10.35
CA ASN A 536 -13.43 -20.52 9.60
C ASN A 536 -12.60 -19.28 9.29
N TYR A 537 -12.39 -18.98 8.02
CA TYR A 537 -11.65 -17.83 7.58
C TYR A 537 -12.36 -16.49 7.89
N LEU A 538 -13.65 -16.53 8.29
CA LEU A 538 -14.53 -15.37 8.54
C LEU A 538 -14.54 -14.36 7.39
N SER A 539 -14.40 -14.86 6.19
CA SER A 539 -14.50 -14.14 4.91
C SER A 539 -14.74 -15.15 3.79
N THR A 540 -14.76 -14.65 2.57
CA THR A 540 -14.85 -15.43 1.35
C THR A 540 -13.88 -14.89 0.31
N GLU A 541 -13.68 -15.61 -0.80
CA GLU A 541 -12.95 -15.12 -1.97
C GLU A 541 -13.89 -14.45 -3.00
N LEU A 542 -15.01 -13.90 -2.55
CA LEU A 542 -15.93 -13.12 -3.38
C LEU A 542 -15.30 -11.84 -3.89
N ARG A 543 -15.71 -11.42 -5.09
CA ARG A 543 -15.52 -10.07 -5.62
C ARG A 543 -16.85 -9.32 -5.52
N VAL A 544 -17.04 -8.56 -4.46
CA VAL A 544 -18.29 -7.84 -4.22
C VAL A 544 -18.32 -6.58 -5.07
N PRO A 545 -19.39 -6.37 -5.89
CA PRO A 545 -19.51 -5.17 -6.70
C PRO A 545 -19.57 -3.89 -5.87
N SER A 546 -18.89 -2.84 -6.32
CA SER A 546 -18.90 -1.51 -5.67
C SER A 546 -20.29 -0.88 -5.64
N THR A 547 -21.17 -1.24 -6.57
CA THR A 547 -22.58 -0.82 -6.58
C THR A 547 -23.34 -1.29 -5.35
N LEU A 548 -23.00 -2.46 -4.78
CA LEU A 548 -23.56 -2.96 -3.54
C LEU A 548 -22.82 -2.43 -2.33
N MET A 549 -21.50 -2.42 -2.37
CA MET A 549 -20.66 -1.96 -1.26
C MET A 549 -20.81 -0.47 -0.98
N GLN A 550 -20.98 0.33 -2.03
CA GLN A 550 -21.07 1.79 -1.98
C GLN A 550 -19.87 2.47 -1.28
N THR A 551 -18.79 1.74 -1.02
CA THR A 551 -17.56 2.28 -0.45
C THR A 551 -16.84 3.16 -1.47
N ASN A 552 -15.85 3.93 -1.02
CA ASN A 552 -14.98 4.69 -1.93
C ASN A 552 -14.43 3.79 -3.04
N ILE A 553 -14.57 4.23 -4.29
CA ILE A 553 -14.24 3.41 -5.46
C ILE A 553 -12.78 3.58 -5.93
N CYS A 554 -11.98 4.45 -5.32
CA CYS A 554 -10.65 4.78 -5.84
C CYS A 554 -9.73 3.56 -5.92
N SER A 555 -9.71 2.71 -4.89
CA SER A 555 -8.88 1.51 -4.92
C SER A 555 -9.29 0.53 -6.03
N PRO A 556 -10.56 0.11 -6.14
CA PRO A 556 -10.97 -0.81 -7.20
C PRO A 556 -11.02 -0.18 -8.59
N LEU A 557 -11.06 1.15 -8.70
CA LEU A 557 -11.04 1.85 -9.98
C LEU A 557 -9.61 2.05 -10.51
N ALA A 558 -8.70 2.49 -9.66
CA ALA A 558 -7.32 2.81 -10.02
C ALA A 558 -6.36 1.62 -9.85
N THR A 559 -6.86 0.39 -9.86
CA THR A 559 -6.03 -0.81 -9.80
C THR A 559 -5.01 -0.85 -10.94
N ASN A 560 -3.80 -1.27 -10.60
CA ASN A 560 -2.69 -1.41 -11.57
C ASN A 560 -2.57 -2.83 -12.14
N ALA A 561 -3.50 -3.73 -11.82
CA ALA A 561 -3.48 -5.13 -12.24
C ALA A 561 -4.32 -5.42 -13.52
N ILE A 562 -4.61 -4.38 -14.30
CA ILE A 562 -5.37 -4.44 -15.55
C ILE A 562 -4.47 -4.68 -16.76
N ALA A 563 -5.07 -5.05 -17.89
CA ALA A 563 -4.34 -5.29 -19.13
C ALA A 563 -3.50 -4.08 -19.55
N GLY A 564 -2.22 -4.32 -19.85
CA GLY A 564 -1.27 -3.30 -20.29
C GLY A 564 -0.68 -2.42 -19.18
N ASN A 565 -1.10 -2.58 -17.92
CA ASN A 565 -0.55 -1.83 -16.80
C ASN A 565 0.56 -2.62 -16.08
N ILE A 566 1.19 -2.04 -15.08
CA ILE A 566 2.43 -2.56 -14.47
C ILE A 566 2.29 -3.99 -13.94
N TRP A 567 1.15 -4.35 -13.36
CA TRP A 567 0.88 -5.67 -12.81
C TRP A 567 0.11 -6.62 -13.74
N ASP A 568 0.04 -6.31 -15.02
CA ASP A 568 -0.62 -7.16 -16.01
C ASP A 568 -0.16 -8.63 -15.95
N ASN A 569 1.14 -8.89 -15.78
CA ASN A 569 1.69 -10.24 -15.67
C ASN A 569 1.35 -10.94 -14.33
N PHE A 570 0.81 -10.23 -13.37
CA PHE A 570 0.44 -10.74 -12.03
C PHE A 570 -1.07 -10.78 -11.83
N SER A 571 -1.84 -10.65 -12.90
CA SER A 571 -3.30 -10.67 -12.89
C SER A 571 -3.82 -11.74 -13.84
N SER A 572 -4.84 -12.46 -13.41
CA SER A 572 -5.45 -13.52 -14.20
C SER A 572 -6.23 -12.98 -15.40
N GLN A 573 -6.44 -13.81 -16.44
CA GLN A 573 -7.32 -13.46 -17.56
C GLN A 573 -8.77 -13.34 -17.10
N SER A 574 -9.22 -14.22 -16.21
CA SER A 574 -10.59 -14.15 -15.67
C SER A 574 -10.86 -12.86 -14.88
N TYR A 575 -9.85 -12.28 -14.20
CA TYR A 575 -9.99 -10.95 -13.61
C TYR A 575 -10.11 -9.84 -14.65
N LYS A 576 -9.27 -9.85 -15.68
CA LYS A 576 -9.29 -8.86 -16.77
C LYS A 576 -10.56 -8.93 -17.60
N ASP A 577 -11.24 -10.08 -17.62
CA ASP A 577 -12.51 -10.29 -18.32
C ASP A 577 -13.75 -9.91 -17.49
N LEU A 578 -13.59 -9.43 -16.26
CA LEU A 578 -14.73 -9.03 -15.43
C LEU A 578 -15.52 -7.89 -16.08
N PRO A 579 -16.86 -7.98 -16.12
CA PRO A 579 -17.70 -6.94 -16.69
C PRO A 579 -17.73 -5.69 -15.78
N SER A 580 -18.19 -4.55 -16.34
CA SER A 580 -18.52 -3.37 -15.55
C SER A 580 -19.57 -3.71 -14.50
N VAL A 581 -19.38 -3.20 -13.28
CA VAL A 581 -20.37 -3.32 -12.19
C VAL A 581 -21.55 -2.36 -12.34
N GLY A 582 -21.55 -1.50 -13.37
CA GLY A 582 -22.60 -0.49 -13.59
C GLY A 582 -22.26 0.87 -13.03
N THR A 583 -23.29 1.62 -12.66
CA THR A 583 -23.18 3.03 -12.25
C THR A 583 -23.19 3.17 -10.73
N VAL A 584 -22.33 4.06 -10.21
CA VAL A 584 -22.23 4.44 -8.81
C VAL A 584 -22.54 5.93 -8.65
N LYS A 585 -23.06 6.33 -7.49
CA LYS A 585 -23.30 7.72 -7.13
C LYS A 585 -22.06 8.32 -6.48
N LEU A 586 -21.60 9.45 -7.01
CA LEU A 586 -20.45 10.21 -6.47
C LEU A 586 -20.90 11.61 -6.09
N ARG A 587 -20.05 12.32 -5.29
CA ARG A 587 -20.28 13.70 -4.89
C ARG A 587 -19.14 14.61 -5.35
N ASN A 588 -19.52 15.73 -5.90
CA ASN A 588 -18.57 16.81 -6.21
C ASN A 588 -17.96 17.36 -4.91
N PRO A 589 -16.62 17.41 -4.79
CA PRO A 589 -15.94 17.77 -3.54
C PRO A 589 -16.05 19.25 -3.16
N LEU A 590 -16.62 20.09 -4.04
CA LEU A 590 -16.76 21.54 -3.84
C LEU A 590 -18.21 21.99 -3.74
N THR A 591 -19.10 21.33 -4.47
CA THR A 591 -20.52 21.71 -4.51
C THR A 591 -21.39 20.75 -3.71
N GLY A 592 -20.88 19.59 -3.33
CA GLY A 592 -21.64 18.51 -2.70
C GLY A 592 -22.68 17.84 -3.61
N ALA A 593 -22.84 18.30 -4.85
CA ALA A 593 -23.83 17.76 -5.79
C ALA A 593 -23.51 16.31 -6.16
N GLU A 594 -24.54 15.47 -6.17
CA GLU A 594 -24.43 14.10 -6.66
C GLU A 594 -24.38 14.05 -8.19
N TYR A 595 -23.63 13.07 -8.69
CA TYR A 595 -23.60 12.72 -10.11
C TYR A 595 -23.36 11.22 -10.29
N ASP A 596 -23.75 10.72 -11.44
CA ASP A 596 -23.59 9.33 -11.82
C ASP A 596 -22.22 9.10 -12.48
N TYR A 597 -21.55 8.02 -12.06
CA TYR A 597 -20.29 7.57 -12.65
C TYR A 597 -20.38 6.10 -13.04
N THR A 598 -20.17 5.81 -14.32
CA THR A 598 -20.18 4.42 -14.83
C THR A 598 -18.79 3.81 -14.67
N MET A 599 -18.73 2.74 -13.89
CA MET A 599 -17.48 1.99 -13.67
C MET A 599 -17.03 1.29 -14.96
N PRO A 600 -15.74 1.39 -15.32
CA PRO A 600 -15.23 0.64 -16.46
C PRO A 600 -15.19 -0.87 -16.17
N ALA A 601 -15.18 -1.68 -17.22
CA ALA A 601 -14.92 -3.11 -17.15
C ALA A 601 -13.42 -3.41 -16.99
N GLY A 602 -13.04 -4.67 -17.07
CA GLY A 602 -11.64 -5.10 -17.04
C GLY A 602 -11.07 -5.27 -15.64
N GLY A 603 -11.85 -5.80 -14.71
CA GLY A 603 -11.44 -6.06 -13.32
C GLY A 603 -11.79 -4.95 -12.33
N ARG A 604 -12.14 -3.79 -12.81
CA ARG A 604 -12.43 -2.61 -11.98
C ARG A 604 -13.80 -2.68 -11.30
N GLY A 605 -13.92 -2.06 -10.13
CA GLY A 605 -15.20 -1.94 -9.43
C GLY A 605 -15.57 -3.11 -8.53
N TYR A 606 -14.63 -3.95 -8.17
CA TYR A 606 -14.85 -5.07 -7.26
C TYR A 606 -13.99 -4.93 -6.01
N THR A 607 -14.51 -5.40 -4.87
CA THR A 607 -13.78 -5.45 -3.60
C THR A 607 -13.90 -6.82 -2.95
N ARG A 608 -12.83 -7.27 -2.32
CA ARG A 608 -12.84 -8.51 -1.54
C ARG A 608 -13.39 -8.22 -0.14
N PRO A 609 -14.26 -9.08 0.44
CA PRO A 609 -14.65 -8.98 1.83
C PRO A 609 -13.42 -9.10 2.73
N ALA A 610 -13.28 -8.22 3.71
CA ALA A 610 -12.24 -8.34 4.72
C ALA A 610 -12.56 -9.53 5.64
N SER A 611 -11.53 -10.27 6.09
CA SER A 611 -11.72 -11.26 7.15
C SER A 611 -12.01 -10.57 8.47
N LEU A 612 -12.89 -11.17 9.27
CA LEU A 612 -13.18 -10.72 10.63
C LEU A 612 -12.31 -11.43 11.69
N ILE A 613 -11.30 -12.18 11.26
CA ILE A 613 -10.33 -12.78 12.17
C ILE A 613 -9.61 -11.69 12.94
N SER A 614 -9.51 -11.86 14.26
CA SER A 614 -8.89 -10.88 15.16
C SER A 614 -9.49 -9.46 15.05
N LEU A 615 -10.79 -9.37 14.76
CA LEU A 615 -11.50 -8.13 14.44
C LEU A 615 -11.29 -7.04 15.50
N TRP A 616 -11.30 -7.42 16.78
CA TRP A 616 -11.10 -6.53 17.91
C TRP A 616 -9.76 -5.77 17.87
N SER A 617 -8.74 -6.38 17.24
CA SER A 617 -7.39 -5.81 17.16
C SER A 617 -7.09 -5.16 15.82
N THR A 618 -7.98 -5.24 14.83
CA THR A 618 -7.75 -4.79 13.45
C THR A 618 -8.46 -3.47 13.09
N ALA A 619 -9.18 -2.88 14.03
CA ALA A 619 -9.75 -1.54 13.84
C ALA A 619 -8.62 -0.47 13.72
N PRO A 620 -8.87 0.66 13.05
CA PRO A 620 -10.10 1.15 12.41
C PRO A 620 -10.51 0.38 11.15
N PHE A 621 -11.73 0.61 10.66
CA PHE A 621 -12.33 -0.15 9.57
C PHE A 621 -12.46 0.65 8.26
N LEU A 622 -12.88 -0.06 7.22
CA LEU A 622 -13.02 0.35 5.83
C LEU A 622 -11.68 0.81 5.20
N GLN A 623 -11.77 1.19 3.94
CA GLN A 623 -10.62 1.65 3.17
C GLN A 623 -9.98 2.87 3.85
N ASN A 624 -8.67 2.90 3.87
CA ASN A 624 -7.87 3.96 4.47
C ASN A 624 -8.17 4.21 5.97
N ASN A 625 -8.59 3.16 6.72
CA ASN A 625 -8.99 3.26 8.14
C ASN A 625 -10.02 4.37 8.41
N SER A 626 -10.88 4.63 7.44
CA SER A 626 -11.74 5.80 7.42
C SER A 626 -12.96 5.74 8.33
N VAL A 627 -13.20 4.60 8.99
CA VAL A 627 -14.28 4.40 9.95
C VAL A 627 -13.70 4.00 11.30
N GLY A 628 -13.67 4.96 12.22
CA GLY A 628 -13.07 4.85 13.53
C GLY A 628 -12.73 6.20 14.14
N PRO A 629 -11.95 6.23 15.23
CA PRO A 629 -11.64 7.46 15.95
C PRO A 629 -10.84 8.43 15.07
N VAL A 630 -11.20 9.71 15.18
CA VAL A 630 -10.48 10.81 14.52
C VAL A 630 -9.10 11.03 15.16
N LYS A 631 -9.01 10.78 16.48
CA LYS A 631 -7.74 10.93 17.22
C LYS A 631 -7.05 9.59 17.32
N PHE A 632 -5.84 9.54 16.76
CA PHE A 632 -5.01 8.35 16.84
C PHE A 632 -4.39 8.18 18.24
N ASN A 633 -4.48 6.96 18.76
CA ASN A 633 -3.81 6.54 20.00
C ASN A 633 -2.68 5.56 19.65
N PRO A 634 -1.41 5.90 19.90
CA PRO A 634 -0.27 5.04 19.58
C PRO A 634 -0.11 3.83 20.52
N SER A 635 -0.89 3.73 21.59
CA SER A 635 -0.78 2.60 22.53
C SER A 635 -1.21 1.28 21.89
N PRO A 636 -0.37 0.24 21.91
CA PRO A 636 -0.74 -1.09 21.41
C PRO A 636 -1.47 -1.94 22.48
N SER A 637 -1.83 -1.37 23.62
CA SER A 637 -2.49 -2.10 24.72
C SER A 637 -3.86 -2.64 24.30
N VAL A 638 -4.33 -3.69 25.00
CA VAL A 638 -5.66 -4.27 24.78
C VAL A 638 -6.76 -3.22 24.99
N GLU A 639 -6.63 -2.41 26.04
CA GLU A 639 -7.58 -1.34 26.35
C GLU A 639 -7.69 -0.34 25.19
N ALA A 640 -6.56 0.15 24.68
CA ALA A 640 -6.53 1.11 23.56
C ALA A 640 -7.13 0.50 22.28
N ARG A 641 -6.80 -0.75 21.98
CA ARG A 641 -7.37 -1.47 20.82
C ARG A 641 -8.88 -1.65 20.95
N MET A 642 -9.36 -2.00 22.15
CA MET A 642 -10.80 -2.16 22.40
C MET A 642 -11.56 -0.84 22.31
N ALA A 643 -10.97 0.27 22.73
CA ALA A 643 -11.55 1.60 22.54
C ALA A 643 -11.70 1.94 21.04
N VAL A 644 -10.65 1.70 20.25
CA VAL A 644 -10.69 1.89 18.80
C VAL A 644 -11.69 0.96 18.12
N PHE A 645 -11.74 -0.31 18.54
CA PHE A 645 -12.73 -1.28 18.04
C PHE A 645 -14.16 -0.83 18.32
N GLN A 646 -14.46 -0.46 19.56
CA GLN A 646 -15.82 -0.08 19.97
C GLN A 646 -16.31 1.13 19.15
N GLU A 647 -15.48 2.18 19.02
CA GLU A 647 -15.85 3.35 18.23
C GLU A 647 -16.02 3.00 16.74
N SER A 648 -15.12 2.20 16.21
CA SER A 648 -15.14 1.83 14.78
C SER A 648 -16.35 0.96 14.44
N ILE A 649 -16.69 -0.03 15.27
CA ILE A 649 -17.84 -0.91 15.02
C ILE A 649 -19.18 -0.18 15.20
N GLU A 650 -19.23 0.78 16.13
CA GLU A 650 -20.39 1.66 16.25
C GLU A 650 -20.57 2.52 15.01
N GLN A 651 -19.51 3.14 14.50
CA GLN A 651 -19.57 3.92 13.25
C GLN A 651 -19.90 3.03 12.02
N MET A 652 -19.58 1.75 12.05
CA MET A 652 -20.01 0.80 11.01
C MET A 652 -21.51 0.57 11.03
N LEU A 653 -22.10 0.38 12.20
CA LEU A 653 -23.51 0.01 12.39
C LEU A 653 -24.44 1.23 12.54
N TRP A 654 -23.89 2.40 12.91
CA TRP A 654 -24.57 3.69 12.97
C TRP A 654 -23.81 4.69 12.10
N PRO A 655 -24.01 4.70 10.76
CA PRO A 655 -23.27 5.56 9.83
C PRO A 655 -23.39 7.06 10.12
N GLU A 656 -24.45 7.50 10.80
CA GLU A 656 -24.66 8.87 11.28
C GLU A 656 -23.64 9.34 12.33
N ARG A 657 -22.87 8.40 12.92
CA ARG A 657 -21.78 8.70 13.85
C ARG A 657 -20.43 8.91 13.14
N ARG A 658 -20.37 8.65 11.84
CA ARG A 658 -19.15 8.83 11.05
C ARG A 658 -18.81 10.29 10.90
N GLN A 659 -17.53 10.58 10.76
CA GLN A 659 -17.07 11.94 10.48
C GLN A 659 -17.68 12.46 9.18
N THR A 660 -18.14 13.73 9.22
CA THR A 660 -18.72 14.42 8.08
C THR A 660 -17.86 15.63 7.72
N ASP A 661 -17.67 15.90 6.43
CA ASP A 661 -16.97 17.07 5.93
C ASP A 661 -17.76 18.35 6.21
N ASP A 662 -17.08 19.42 6.62
CA ASP A 662 -17.68 20.70 6.95
C ASP A 662 -18.45 21.31 5.76
N LEU A 663 -18.05 21.01 4.53
CA LEU A 663 -18.78 21.45 3.34
C LEU A 663 -20.20 20.90 3.34
N PHE A 664 -20.37 19.59 3.61
CA PHE A 664 -21.67 18.95 3.60
C PHE A 664 -22.56 19.49 4.73
N THR A 665 -21.95 19.71 5.90
CA THR A 665 -22.63 20.32 7.04
C THR A 665 -23.14 21.73 6.70
N ARG A 666 -22.31 22.58 6.11
CA ARG A 666 -22.67 23.94 5.69
C ARG A 666 -23.74 23.97 4.60
N LEU A 667 -23.74 22.99 3.72
CA LEU A 667 -24.73 22.88 2.63
C LEU A 667 -26.01 22.17 3.06
N ASN A 668 -26.15 21.81 4.34
CA ASN A 668 -27.25 21.00 4.88
C ASN A 668 -27.49 19.70 4.08
N ILE A 669 -26.43 19.11 3.56
CA ILE A 669 -26.49 17.82 2.87
C ILE A 669 -26.47 16.73 3.93
N THR A 670 -27.56 15.97 3.98
CA THR A 670 -27.76 14.86 4.92
C THR A 670 -28.06 13.57 4.17
N GLY A 671 -27.94 12.44 4.83
CA GLY A 671 -28.33 11.14 4.29
C GLY A 671 -27.17 10.27 3.78
N ALA A 672 -27.50 9.27 2.99
CA ALA A 672 -26.55 8.28 2.48
C ALA A 672 -25.44 8.94 1.64
N GLY A 673 -24.20 8.57 1.94
CA GLY A 673 -23.02 9.06 1.20
C GLY A 673 -22.52 10.43 1.64
N VAL A 674 -23.11 11.04 2.68
CA VAL A 674 -22.47 12.11 3.42
C VAL A 674 -21.33 11.52 4.23
N GLY A 675 -20.14 12.12 4.17
CA GLY A 675 -18.96 11.61 4.85
C GLY A 675 -17.80 12.58 4.75
N TRP A 676 -16.60 12.09 4.92
CA TRP A 676 -15.40 12.90 5.04
C TRP A 676 -14.57 12.91 3.75
N ILE A 677 -14.03 14.08 3.44
CA ILE A 677 -13.08 14.33 2.35
C ILE A 677 -11.73 14.70 2.96
N GLN A 678 -10.66 14.06 2.49
CA GLN A 678 -9.31 14.42 2.90
C GLN A 678 -8.90 15.75 2.26
N ARG A 679 -8.53 16.72 3.11
CA ARG A 679 -8.20 18.08 2.68
C ARG A 679 -6.86 18.50 3.25
N THR A 680 -6.14 19.39 2.54
CA THR A 680 -4.91 20.01 3.04
C THR A 680 -5.17 20.74 4.35
N THR A 681 -4.22 20.60 5.29
CA THR A 681 -4.31 21.21 6.64
C THR A 681 -3.62 22.56 6.72
N ALA A 682 -2.85 22.95 5.69
CA ALA A 682 -2.16 24.23 5.58
C ALA A 682 -1.98 24.61 4.11
N ASP A 683 -1.71 25.89 3.85
CA ASP A 683 -1.24 26.34 2.56
C ASP A 683 0.08 25.69 2.22
N SER A 684 0.22 25.20 0.99
CA SER A 684 1.37 24.39 0.59
C SER A 684 1.81 24.67 -0.84
N TYR A 685 3.02 24.18 -1.17
CA TYR A 685 3.66 24.41 -2.46
C TYR A 685 4.28 23.12 -2.99
N ILE A 686 4.27 22.96 -4.30
CA ILE A 686 5.08 21.98 -5.01
C ILE A 686 6.33 22.70 -5.49
N LYS A 687 7.51 22.28 -5.01
CA LYS A 687 8.80 22.88 -5.34
C LYS A 687 9.71 21.86 -6.02
N VAL A 688 10.24 22.25 -7.19
CA VAL A 688 11.22 21.46 -7.92
C VAL A 688 12.49 22.30 -8.07
N PRO A 689 13.56 22.02 -7.35
CA PRO A 689 14.83 22.75 -7.45
C PRO A 689 15.47 22.64 -8.84
N GLU A 690 16.28 23.62 -9.19
CA GLU A 690 16.98 23.71 -10.50
C GLU A 690 17.72 22.41 -10.87
N GLY A 691 18.42 21.80 -9.93
CA GLY A 691 19.17 20.54 -10.14
C GLY A 691 18.33 19.35 -10.58
N TYR A 692 17.00 19.41 -10.38
CA TYR A 692 16.04 18.38 -10.78
C TYR A 692 15.22 18.77 -12.01
N VAL A 693 15.43 19.96 -12.53
CA VAL A 693 14.82 20.39 -13.80
C VAL A 693 15.64 19.81 -14.93
N PRO A 694 15.03 19.10 -15.91
CA PRO A 694 15.71 18.57 -17.07
C PRO A 694 16.52 19.64 -17.83
N ASP A 695 17.67 19.26 -18.39
CA ASP A 695 18.58 20.19 -19.06
C ASP A 695 17.91 20.99 -20.19
N GLU A 696 17.00 20.35 -20.91
CA GLU A 696 16.20 20.94 -21.98
C GLU A 696 15.26 22.06 -21.48
N LEU A 697 14.89 22.01 -20.21
CA LEU A 697 14.03 23.03 -19.57
C LEU A 697 14.84 24.12 -18.86
N ARG A 698 16.12 23.88 -18.55
CA ARG A 698 16.98 24.87 -17.88
C ARG A 698 17.16 26.15 -18.70
N GLY A 699 17.28 26.03 -20.02
CA GLY A 699 17.32 27.17 -20.91
C GLY A 699 16.05 28.04 -20.91
N LEU A 700 14.96 27.45 -20.43
CA LEU A 700 13.65 28.09 -20.29
C LEU A 700 13.42 28.69 -18.91
N LEU A 701 14.15 28.27 -17.91
CA LEU A 701 14.04 28.83 -16.55
C LEU A 701 14.30 30.34 -16.59
N SER A 702 15.37 30.79 -17.23
CA SER A 702 15.68 32.21 -17.35
C SER A 702 14.61 33.00 -18.14
N THR A 703 14.01 32.40 -19.16
CA THR A 703 12.90 32.96 -19.93
C THR A 703 11.57 32.82 -19.16
N GLY A 704 11.36 31.72 -18.46
CA GLY A 704 10.20 31.43 -17.64
C GLY A 704 10.09 32.35 -16.43
N GLU A 705 11.18 32.60 -15.69
CA GLU A 705 11.25 33.59 -14.61
C GLU A 705 10.78 34.98 -15.02
N ARG A 706 11.13 35.38 -16.24
CA ARG A 706 10.76 36.69 -16.79
C ARG A 706 9.32 36.79 -17.28
N LEU A 707 8.76 35.67 -17.77
CA LEU A 707 7.40 35.61 -18.32
C LEU A 707 6.35 35.08 -17.33
N PHE A 708 6.77 34.22 -16.44
CA PHE A 708 5.90 33.54 -15.46
C PHE A 708 6.54 33.48 -14.07
N PRO A 709 6.80 34.65 -13.44
CA PRO A 709 7.48 34.69 -12.12
C PRO A 709 6.72 33.97 -11.00
N ILE A 710 5.47 33.58 -11.24
CA ILE A 710 4.65 32.80 -10.30
C ILE A 710 5.12 31.35 -10.21
N PHE A 711 5.63 30.77 -11.31
CA PHE A 711 6.09 29.39 -11.38
C PHE A 711 7.60 29.23 -11.24
N PHE A 712 8.37 30.30 -11.45
CA PHE A 712 9.81 30.25 -11.48
C PHE A 712 10.36 31.30 -10.51
N ARG A 713 10.98 30.86 -9.43
CA ARG A 713 11.66 31.75 -8.47
C ARG A 713 13.04 31.21 -8.15
N ASN A 714 14.07 32.02 -8.27
CA ASN A 714 15.44 31.71 -7.87
C ASN A 714 15.99 30.37 -8.43
N GLY A 715 15.66 30.03 -9.69
CA GLY A 715 16.07 28.78 -10.32
C GLY A 715 15.22 27.55 -9.92
N GLU A 716 14.17 27.74 -9.15
CA GLU A 716 13.24 26.66 -8.76
C GLU A 716 11.90 26.82 -9.49
N VAL A 717 11.25 25.69 -9.78
CA VAL A 717 9.84 25.67 -10.18
C VAL A 717 9.00 25.57 -8.91
N GLU A 718 8.18 26.59 -8.64
CA GLU A 718 7.27 26.61 -7.50
C GLU A 718 5.82 26.74 -7.97
N ILE A 719 4.97 25.79 -7.61
CA ILE A 719 3.53 25.79 -7.89
C ILE A 719 2.78 25.97 -6.58
N GLY A 720 2.02 27.05 -6.45
CA GLY A 720 1.25 27.37 -5.26
C GLY A 720 1.01 28.87 -5.08
N PRO A 721 0.43 29.31 -3.95
CA PRO A 721 0.00 28.44 -2.83
C PRO A 721 -1.18 27.54 -3.23
N ILE A 722 -1.14 26.28 -2.79
CA ILE A 722 -2.28 25.37 -2.76
C ILE A 722 -2.98 25.65 -1.44
N PRO A 723 -4.21 26.19 -1.43
CA PRO A 723 -4.84 26.66 -0.22
C PRO A 723 -5.11 25.53 0.78
N GLN A 724 -5.12 25.87 2.05
CA GLN A 724 -5.70 25.03 3.09
C GLN A 724 -7.15 24.66 2.72
N ASN A 725 -7.61 23.48 3.12
CA ASN A 725 -8.91 22.89 2.79
C ASN A 725 -9.09 22.45 1.32
N THR A 726 -8.04 22.43 0.51
CA THR A 726 -8.09 21.84 -0.83
C THR A 726 -8.22 20.32 -0.71
N PRO A 727 -9.19 19.67 -1.42
CA PRO A 727 -9.26 18.21 -1.46
C PRO A 727 -7.97 17.65 -2.05
N VAL A 728 -7.27 16.82 -1.29
CA VAL A 728 -5.95 16.29 -1.68
C VAL A 728 -6.03 15.49 -2.96
N SER A 729 -7.01 14.60 -3.06
CA SER A 729 -7.20 13.74 -4.24
C SER A 729 -7.54 14.52 -5.50
N LEU A 730 -7.94 15.77 -5.40
CA LEU A 730 -8.19 16.61 -6.56
C LEU A 730 -6.92 16.85 -7.40
N LEU A 731 -5.79 17.00 -6.73
CA LEU A 731 -4.49 17.20 -7.37
C LEU A 731 -3.75 15.88 -7.58
N THR A 732 -3.74 15.02 -6.54
CA THR A 732 -2.99 13.77 -6.60
C THR A 732 -3.61 12.73 -7.54
N SER A 733 -4.91 12.82 -7.83
CA SER A 733 -5.58 11.91 -8.77
C SER A 733 -5.59 12.39 -10.22
N ILE A 734 -4.95 13.50 -10.58
CA ILE A 734 -4.84 13.90 -11.99
C ILE A 734 -4.08 12.84 -12.76
N ASP A 735 -4.73 12.28 -13.77
CA ASP A 735 -4.11 11.33 -14.69
C ASP A 735 -3.34 12.06 -15.78
N ILE A 736 -2.05 12.26 -15.57
CA ILE A 736 -1.18 12.97 -16.52
C ILE A 736 -0.93 12.14 -17.78
N LEU A 737 -0.98 10.82 -17.69
CA LEU A 737 -0.53 9.93 -18.75
C LEU A 737 -1.66 9.32 -19.59
N GLY A 738 -2.85 9.21 -19.03
CA GLY A 738 -3.95 8.48 -19.66
C GLY A 738 -3.56 7.04 -20.03
N ALA A 739 -2.67 6.42 -19.24
CA ALA A 739 -2.06 5.13 -19.57
C ALA A 739 -3.09 4.01 -19.67
N ASP A 740 -4.17 4.11 -18.91
CA ASP A 740 -5.27 3.14 -18.85
C ASP A 740 -6.33 3.34 -19.94
N LEU A 741 -6.17 4.37 -20.76
CA LEU A 741 -7.13 4.72 -21.79
C LEU A 741 -6.78 4.07 -23.13
N PRO A 742 -7.76 3.64 -23.93
CA PRO A 742 -7.56 3.26 -25.32
C PRO A 742 -6.87 4.39 -26.11
N SER A 743 -6.08 4.03 -27.11
CA SER A 743 -5.29 5.02 -27.89
C SER A 743 -6.11 6.18 -28.46
N ALA A 744 -7.37 5.92 -28.88
CA ALA A 744 -8.27 6.96 -29.38
C ALA A 744 -8.68 7.95 -28.27
N GLU A 745 -8.86 7.47 -27.03
CA GLU A 745 -9.25 8.29 -25.89
C GLU A 745 -8.09 9.03 -25.28
N ARG A 746 -6.85 8.51 -25.41
CA ARG A 746 -5.64 9.21 -24.95
C ARG A 746 -5.45 10.56 -25.62
N HIS A 747 -5.72 10.66 -26.92
CA HIS A 747 -5.64 11.94 -27.62
C HIS A 747 -6.62 12.96 -27.02
N GLN A 748 -7.87 12.56 -26.79
CA GLN A 748 -8.87 13.43 -26.15
C GLN A 748 -8.48 13.80 -24.71
N HIS A 749 -7.89 12.88 -23.97
CA HIS A 749 -7.40 13.12 -22.61
C HIS A 749 -6.28 14.16 -22.60
N VAL A 750 -5.33 14.07 -23.52
CA VAL A 750 -4.26 15.06 -23.69
C VAL A 750 -4.85 16.45 -24.02
N GLU A 751 -5.87 16.54 -24.87
CA GLU A 751 -6.54 17.82 -25.16
C GLU A 751 -7.26 18.39 -23.93
N LYS A 752 -7.88 17.54 -23.09
CA LYS A 752 -8.47 17.99 -21.81
C LYS A 752 -7.39 18.53 -20.86
N LEU A 753 -6.22 17.89 -20.78
CA LEU A 753 -5.11 18.38 -19.95
C LEU A 753 -4.58 19.72 -20.46
N LYS A 754 -4.47 19.90 -21.77
CA LYS A 754 -4.09 21.21 -22.37
C LYS A 754 -5.10 22.28 -22.00
N ALA A 755 -6.39 22.00 -22.16
CA ALA A 755 -7.45 22.94 -21.82
C ALA A 755 -7.42 23.31 -20.33
N LEU A 756 -7.17 22.35 -19.43
CA LEU A 756 -7.00 22.58 -18.00
C LEU A 756 -5.83 23.54 -17.72
N LEU A 757 -4.67 23.30 -18.33
CA LEU A 757 -3.51 24.18 -18.14
C LEU A 757 -3.74 25.60 -18.65
N GLU A 758 -4.44 25.75 -19.77
CA GLU A 758 -4.84 27.07 -20.28
C GLU A 758 -5.80 27.80 -19.33
N GLN A 759 -6.75 27.07 -18.73
CA GLN A 759 -7.68 27.61 -17.73
C GLN A 759 -6.91 28.06 -16.47
N ILE A 760 -6.06 27.21 -15.92
CA ILE A 760 -5.19 27.55 -14.78
C ILE A 760 -4.37 28.81 -15.08
N THR A 761 -3.74 28.86 -16.24
CA THR A 761 -2.93 30.02 -16.67
C THR A 761 -3.77 31.30 -16.77
N ARG A 762 -5.00 31.22 -17.27
CA ARG A 762 -5.91 32.39 -17.34
C ARG A 762 -6.28 32.91 -15.95
N GLU A 763 -6.63 32.00 -15.03
CA GLU A 763 -7.01 32.41 -13.67
C GLU A 763 -5.83 33.03 -12.91
N LEU A 764 -4.63 32.48 -13.04
CA LEU A 764 -3.42 33.03 -12.45
C LEU A 764 -3.07 34.43 -13.02
N LYS A 765 -3.23 34.63 -14.33
CA LYS A 765 -3.05 35.97 -14.94
C LYS A 765 -4.05 37.00 -14.43
N ARG A 766 -5.26 36.57 -14.08
CA ARG A 766 -6.30 37.40 -13.46
C ARG A 766 -6.08 37.61 -11.97
N LYS A 767 -5.07 37.01 -11.38
CA LYS A 767 -4.81 36.96 -9.92
C LYS A 767 -5.99 36.38 -9.12
N ASN A 768 -6.76 35.50 -9.76
CA ASN A 768 -7.83 34.77 -9.10
C ASN A 768 -7.27 33.52 -8.39
N ASP A 769 -7.96 33.08 -7.34
CA ASP A 769 -7.70 31.80 -6.75
C ASP A 769 -8.15 30.70 -7.73
N VAL A 770 -7.16 29.95 -8.25
CA VAL A 770 -7.35 28.86 -9.22
C VAL A 770 -8.28 27.79 -8.65
N PHE A 771 -8.17 27.53 -7.35
CA PHE A 771 -8.91 26.45 -6.68
C PHE A 771 -10.34 26.86 -6.32
N SER A 772 -10.70 28.13 -6.41
CA SER A 772 -12.09 28.60 -6.30
C SER A 772 -12.82 28.61 -7.64
N SER A 773 -12.11 28.46 -8.76
CA SER A 773 -12.70 28.47 -10.11
C SER A 773 -13.45 27.17 -10.39
N GLN A 774 -14.77 27.26 -10.53
CA GLN A 774 -15.65 26.14 -10.89
C GLN A 774 -15.31 25.50 -12.24
N GLU A 775 -14.78 26.29 -13.18
CA GLU A 775 -14.36 25.82 -14.51
C GLU A 775 -13.11 24.96 -14.40
N VAL A 776 -12.08 25.44 -13.70
CA VAL A 776 -10.83 24.69 -13.44
C VAL A 776 -11.15 23.38 -12.73
N MET A 777 -12.03 23.44 -11.73
CA MET A 777 -12.37 22.26 -10.95
C MET A 777 -13.09 21.19 -11.76
N ARG A 778 -14.04 21.58 -12.64
CA ARG A 778 -14.67 20.63 -13.57
C ARG A 778 -13.67 19.99 -14.51
N SER A 779 -12.70 20.75 -14.97
CA SER A 779 -11.66 20.23 -15.85
C SER A 779 -10.69 19.28 -15.12
N MET A 780 -10.36 19.53 -13.85
CA MET A 780 -9.60 18.60 -13.00
C MET A 780 -10.34 17.27 -12.80
N LEU A 781 -11.64 17.35 -12.48
CA LEU A 781 -12.47 16.15 -12.35
C LEU A 781 -12.52 15.31 -13.65
N ALA A 782 -12.54 15.95 -14.80
CA ALA A 782 -12.61 15.30 -16.11
C ALA A 782 -11.31 14.57 -16.51
N VAL A 783 -10.21 14.83 -15.82
CA VAL A 783 -8.90 14.17 -16.03
C VAL A 783 -8.42 13.40 -14.80
N SER A 784 -9.31 13.15 -13.84
CA SER A 784 -9.00 12.43 -12.62
C SER A 784 -9.04 10.92 -12.83
N LYS A 785 -8.05 10.18 -12.31
CA LYS A 785 -8.07 8.71 -12.20
C LYS A 785 -9.17 8.22 -11.27
N CYS A 786 -9.49 8.98 -10.25
CA CYS A 786 -10.54 8.67 -9.31
C CYS A 786 -11.35 9.91 -8.91
N PRO A 787 -12.60 9.98 -9.35
CA PRO A 787 -13.49 11.10 -9.03
C PRO A 787 -14.27 10.93 -7.72
N ASP A 788 -13.91 9.97 -6.84
CA ASP A 788 -14.59 9.69 -5.58
C ASP A 788 -13.80 10.24 -4.38
N TYR A 789 -14.23 11.34 -3.84
CA TYR A 789 -13.53 12.06 -2.77
C TYR A 789 -13.98 11.69 -1.37
N VAL A 790 -15.14 11.07 -1.21
CA VAL A 790 -15.69 10.70 0.11
C VAL A 790 -15.13 9.35 0.53
N ILE A 791 -14.30 9.32 1.58
CA ILE A 791 -13.52 8.11 1.91
C ILE A 791 -14.22 7.15 2.87
N ASN A 792 -15.12 7.63 3.73
CA ASN A 792 -15.71 6.84 4.83
C ASN A 792 -17.18 6.45 4.59
N LYS A 793 -17.61 6.40 3.34
CA LYS A 793 -18.97 5.96 2.95
C LYS A 793 -19.04 4.45 2.71
N GLY A 794 -20.27 3.93 2.59
CA GLY A 794 -20.56 2.56 2.17
C GLY A 794 -20.52 1.52 3.29
N HIS A 795 -20.62 0.24 2.89
CA HIS A 795 -20.81 -0.91 3.79
C HIS A 795 -22.00 -0.72 4.73
N TYR A 796 -23.16 -0.43 4.17
CA TYR A 796 -24.37 -0.08 4.93
C TYR A 796 -25.21 -1.29 5.36
N PHE A 797 -24.62 -2.50 5.37
CA PHE A 797 -25.28 -3.72 5.81
C PHE A 797 -25.75 -3.61 7.27
N GLY A 798 -27.00 -4.00 7.51
CA GLY A 798 -27.62 -3.85 8.82
C GLY A 798 -28.08 -2.42 9.18
N THR A 799 -28.01 -1.48 8.24
CA THR A 799 -28.48 -0.10 8.43
C THR A 799 -29.67 0.20 7.52
N SER A 800 -30.41 1.26 7.80
CA SER A 800 -31.53 1.73 6.98
C SER A 800 -31.09 2.30 5.62
N LEU A 801 -29.78 2.52 5.42
CA LEU A 801 -29.22 3.02 4.16
C LEU A 801 -29.10 1.93 3.08
N LEU A 802 -29.10 0.64 3.48
CA LEU A 802 -29.19 -0.47 2.53
C LEU A 802 -30.66 -0.75 2.23
N THR A 803 -31.13 -0.31 1.07
CA THR A 803 -32.56 -0.41 0.69
C THR A 803 -33.04 -1.84 0.37
N GLU A 804 -32.11 -2.78 0.18
CA GLU A 804 -32.43 -4.16 -0.18
C GLU A 804 -32.95 -5.01 0.99
N GLU A 805 -32.70 -4.56 2.23
CA GLU A 805 -33.05 -5.29 3.46
C GLU A 805 -33.41 -4.30 4.58
N PRO A 806 -34.31 -4.67 5.50
CA PRO A 806 -34.59 -3.85 6.68
C PRO A 806 -33.33 -3.62 7.52
N GLY A 807 -33.16 -2.42 8.05
CA GLY A 807 -32.12 -2.13 9.03
C GLY A 807 -32.32 -2.91 10.33
N LEU A 808 -31.24 -3.15 11.05
CA LEU A 808 -31.24 -3.73 12.38
C LEU A 808 -31.72 -2.70 13.41
N THR A 809 -32.41 -3.16 14.41
CA THR A 809 -32.71 -2.37 15.61
C THR A 809 -31.42 -2.13 16.42
N ASP A 810 -31.44 -1.13 17.28
CA ASP A 810 -30.29 -0.83 18.15
C ASP A 810 -29.97 -1.97 19.12
N ALA A 811 -30.96 -2.76 19.52
CA ALA A 811 -30.77 -3.95 20.34
C ALA A 811 -30.00 -5.04 19.55
N GLU A 812 -30.44 -5.34 18.32
CA GLU A 812 -29.78 -6.30 17.45
C GLU A 812 -28.34 -5.88 17.10
N LYS A 813 -28.08 -4.60 16.89
CA LYS A 813 -26.72 -4.07 16.66
C LYS A 813 -25.82 -4.29 17.86
N ARG A 814 -26.32 -4.05 19.08
CA ARG A 814 -25.57 -4.30 20.32
C ARG A 814 -25.29 -5.79 20.54
N ASP A 815 -26.31 -6.65 20.33
CA ASP A 815 -26.16 -8.10 20.40
C ASP A 815 -25.10 -8.60 19.38
N LEU A 816 -25.14 -8.06 18.16
CA LEU A 816 -24.14 -8.36 17.11
C LEU A 816 -22.72 -7.96 17.55
N ILE A 817 -22.52 -6.77 18.12
CA ILE A 817 -21.21 -6.31 18.61
C ILE A 817 -20.69 -7.26 19.68
N GLY A 818 -21.56 -7.74 20.59
CA GLY A 818 -21.20 -8.76 21.60
C GLY A 818 -20.63 -10.02 20.95
N PHE A 819 -21.23 -10.49 19.87
CA PHE A 819 -20.72 -11.67 19.14
C PHE A 819 -19.42 -11.35 18.38
N LEU A 820 -19.32 -10.20 17.73
CA LEU A 820 -18.13 -9.82 16.97
C LEU A 820 -16.87 -9.72 17.84
N LYS A 821 -16.99 -9.43 19.14
CA LYS A 821 -15.88 -9.44 20.10
C LYS A 821 -15.27 -10.83 20.31
N THR A 822 -15.94 -11.87 19.90
CA THR A 822 -15.43 -13.25 20.03
C THR A 822 -14.53 -13.69 18.88
N MET A 823 -14.43 -12.89 17.82
CA MET A 823 -13.72 -13.18 16.58
C MET A 823 -12.25 -12.78 16.57
#